data_fa857ed18c765374c7ff0b32d0a92e3d
#
_entry.id   fa857ed18c765374c7ff0b32d0a92e3d
#
_cell.length_a   1.000
_cell.length_b   1.000
_cell.length_c   1.000
_cell.angle_alpha   90.00
_cell.angle_beta   90.00
_cell.angle_gamma   90.00
#
_symmetry.space_group_name_H-M   'P 1'
#
loop_
_entity.id
_entity.type
_entity.pdbx_description
1 polymer ?
#
loop_
_entity_poly.entity_id
_entity_poly.type
_entity_poly.pdbx_seq_one_letter_code
_entity_poly.pdbx_strand_id
1 'polypeptide(L)'
;MLICGFAGAQDPWVITADKIDAHHYYGETVANGMLGLVSSPEPMTLSTTVLAGCYDKFGRGEVSNFLCGFDFLDTELEIDGERIRTDNITRHTQRLDMRNAVLEGDLVFADKARVTYRIYSLRQLPFCGMQTIEIVAQKDLTLTVRNCQNNPTGFTGYKPRFESLEVGRTRVRLQSSESRSPTGRLQMAACSTFLFPNGSCPEVGHGEADGSQHITFSLPLKKGERYAFAVVGATMSSAHHPDPINEVKRLTVYCRMQGTARLLADHRREWDRLWSSDIIIDGDAQSQQDVHNMMYHLYAFLREGSGLSVSPMGLSGLGYNGHVFWDADTWMFPPLLLLHPELAKSMLDYRYERLPAARKNAFEHGYKGAMYPWESAESGFEDTPATAMTGPFEHSVTGCVGVAAWQYYCVTGDKRWLREEGYPIIKETADYWVSRVTLGKDSCYHINNVVAADEWAENVDDDAFTNGIAQLNLQCAARAARALGVEADDRWEEVAARMKFWRFDDGVTREHATYQGQDIKQCDVNLLAFPVKRITDHDRILADLDYYRRKLPEKDTPAMTQAIFSLLYARMGYRDMAWYYFQDAYKPNQLPPFGVIAECKGGTNPYFVTGAGGVLQTVLMGFGGLDIDYEQTGLRQVRSVMPGHWKSIKFTAIGPERKEYVVYNR
;
A
#
# COMPACT_ATOMS: atom_id res chain seq x y z
N MET A 1 -36.45 -2.01 34.45
CA MET A 1 -36.80 -1.91 33.01
C MET A 1 -35.49 -1.66 32.28
N LEU A 2 -34.80 -2.71 31.86
CA LEU A 2 -33.55 -2.62 31.11
C LEU A 2 -33.91 -2.25 29.65
N ILE A 3 -33.51 -1.08 29.22
CA ILE A 3 -33.56 -0.69 27.81
C ILE A 3 -32.38 -1.41 27.14
N CYS A 4 -32.63 -2.55 26.50
CA CYS A 4 -31.72 -3.11 25.51
C CYS A 4 -31.65 -2.13 24.34
N GLY A 5 -30.56 -1.34 24.29
CA GLY A 5 -30.21 -0.63 23.09
C GLY A 5 -29.94 -1.65 21.98
N PHE A 6 -30.71 -1.60 20.91
CA PHE A 6 -30.35 -2.25 19.66
C PHE A 6 -29.01 -1.64 19.20
N ALA A 7 -27.91 -2.38 19.38
CA ALA A 7 -26.71 -2.09 18.63
C ALA A 7 -27.09 -2.26 17.15
N GLY A 8 -27.18 -1.17 16.40
CA GLY A 8 -27.33 -1.23 14.96
C GLY A 8 -26.21 -2.10 14.40
N ALA A 9 -26.51 -2.95 13.42
CA ALA A 9 -25.52 -3.75 12.74
C ALA A 9 -24.38 -2.82 12.26
N GLN A 10 -23.14 -3.13 12.62
CA GLN A 10 -21.97 -2.37 12.20
C GLN A 10 -21.87 -2.41 10.67
N ASP A 11 -21.77 -1.24 10.06
CA ASP A 11 -21.57 -1.16 8.60
C ASP A 11 -20.14 -1.64 8.26
N PRO A 12 -19.98 -2.72 7.51
CA PRO A 12 -18.66 -3.25 7.20
C PRO A 12 -17.86 -2.37 6.22
N TRP A 13 -18.46 -1.30 5.72
CA TRP A 13 -17.82 -0.36 4.79
C TRP A 13 -17.34 0.93 5.44
N VAL A 14 -17.72 1.19 6.70
CA VAL A 14 -17.47 2.49 7.34
C VAL A 14 -16.75 2.31 8.67
N ILE A 15 -15.58 2.92 8.78
CA ILE A 15 -14.86 3.06 10.04
C ILE A 15 -15.14 4.45 10.62
N THR A 16 -15.55 4.51 11.87
CA THR A 16 -15.91 5.78 12.53
C THR A 16 -15.01 6.07 13.71
N ALA A 17 -14.45 7.28 13.75
CA ALA A 17 -13.74 7.86 14.86
C ALA A 17 -14.62 8.97 15.49
N ASP A 18 -15.19 8.71 16.65
CA ASP A 18 -16.04 9.62 17.40
C ASP A 18 -15.31 10.35 18.54
N LYS A 19 -14.06 9.97 18.79
CA LYS A 19 -13.15 10.59 19.75
C LYS A 19 -11.84 10.90 19.06
N ILE A 20 -11.62 12.18 18.80
CA ILE A 20 -10.40 12.69 18.17
C ILE A 20 -9.48 13.23 19.24
N ASP A 21 -8.38 12.53 19.50
CA ASP A 21 -7.28 12.98 20.37
C ASP A 21 -6.09 13.36 19.50
N ALA A 22 -5.81 14.64 19.38
CA ALA A 22 -4.74 15.15 18.53
C ALA A 22 -3.32 14.67 18.94
N HIS A 23 -3.15 14.20 20.18
CA HIS A 23 -1.86 13.65 20.65
C HIS A 23 -1.67 12.16 20.33
N HIS A 24 -2.77 11.45 20.03
CA HIS A 24 -2.77 10.03 19.69
C HIS A 24 -3.65 9.80 18.45
N TYR A 25 -3.28 10.43 17.34
CA TYR A 25 -4.02 10.37 16.10
C TYR A 25 -3.17 9.79 14.97
N TYR A 26 -3.57 8.65 14.46
CA TYR A 26 -3.02 8.01 13.27
C TYR A 26 -4.07 8.08 12.18
N GLY A 27 -3.80 8.94 11.18
CA GLY A 27 -4.78 9.29 10.16
C GLY A 27 -5.02 8.20 9.14
N GLU A 28 -6.27 8.07 8.70
CA GLU A 28 -6.62 7.29 7.54
C GLU A 28 -6.27 8.00 6.24
N THR A 29 -6.04 7.22 5.19
CA THR A 29 -5.60 7.75 3.89
C THR A 29 -6.68 7.55 2.84
N VAL A 30 -7.09 8.62 2.17
CA VAL A 30 -7.80 8.50 0.89
C VAL A 30 -6.80 8.65 -0.25
N ALA A 31 -6.75 7.64 -1.13
CA ALA A 31 -5.75 7.60 -2.20
C ALA A 31 -6.32 7.07 -3.52
N ASN A 32 -5.58 7.31 -4.61
CA ASN A 32 -5.97 6.92 -5.96
C ASN A 32 -4.88 6.18 -6.74
N GLY A 33 -3.84 5.73 -6.04
CA GLY A 33 -2.68 5.05 -6.59
C GLY A 33 -1.56 5.97 -7.07
N MET A 34 -1.78 7.28 -7.08
CA MET A 34 -0.76 8.30 -7.41
C MET A 34 -0.70 9.40 -6.35
N LEU A 35 -1.82 9.71 -5.73
CA LEU A 35 -1.97 10.75 -4.73
C LEU A 35 -2.58 10.15 -3.47
N GLY A 36 -1.86 10.19 -2.35
CA GLY A 36 -2.33 9.88 -1.01
C GLY A 36 -2.59 11.15 -0.21
N LEU A 37 -3.76 11.25 0.39
CA LEU A 37 -4.20 12.36 1.24
C LEU A 37 -4.47 11.80 2.63
N VAL A 38 -3.59 12.07 3.58
CA VAL A 38 -3.68 11.53 4.94
C VAL A 38 -4.44 12.50 5.83
N SER A 39 -5.44 12.00 6.55
CA SER A 39 -6.29 12.80 7.41
C SER A 39 -5.54 13.43 8.58
N SER A 40 -6.04 14.55 9.08
CA SER A 40 -5.55 15.30 10.24
C SER A 40 -6.60 15.31 11.35
N PRO A 41 -6.20 15.44 12.62
CA PRO A 41 -7.14 15.74 13.69
C PRO A 41 -7.75 17.15 13.56
N GLU A 42 -7.05 18.09 12.91
CA GLU A 42 -7.60 19.40 12.58
C GLU A 42 -8.63 19.28 11.43
N PRO A 43 -9.84 19.82 11.60
CA PRO A 43 -10.88 19.70 10.60
C PRO A 43 -10.48 20.31 9.25
N MET A 44 -10.84 19.64 8.15
CA MET A 44 -10.67 20.13 6.78
C MET A 44 -9.22 20.35 6.34
N THR A 45 -8.25 19.79 7.08
CA THR A 45 -6.82 19.83 6.74
C THR A 45 -6.26 18.42 6.55
N LEU A 46 -5.08 18.32 5.99
CA LEU A 46 -4.32 17.10 5.79
C LEU A 46 -3.09 17.08 6.71
N SER A 47 -2.69 15.91 7.19
CA SER A 47 -1.43 15.74 7.90
C SER A 47 -0.25 15.64 6.93
N THR A 48 -0.48 15.04 5.76
CA THR A 48 0.49 14.98 4.67
C THR A 48 -0.19 14.61 3.35
N THR A 49 0.41 15.06 2.26
CA THR A 49 0.08 14.67 0.87
C THR A 49 1.25 13.89 0.31
N VAL A 50 1.04 12.66 -0.15
CA VAL A 50 2.07 11.78 -0.69
C VAL A 50 1.90 11.64 -2.21
N LEU A 51 3.00 11.78 -2.96
CA LEU A 51 3.03 11.60 -4.42
C LEU A 51 3.82 10.34 -4.78
N ALA A 52 3.15 9.34 -5.35
CA ALA A 52 3.79 8.12 -5.83
C ALA A 52 4.88 8.42 -6.88
N GLY A 53 6.02 7.73 -6.78
CA GLY A 53 7.11 7.88 -7.77
C GLY A 53 7.89 9.20 -7.69
N CYS A 54 7.68 10.00 -6.64
CA CYS A 54 8.34 11.28 -6.44
C CYS A 54 9.41 11.18 -5.37
N TYR A 55 10.69 11.16 -5.76
CA TYR A 55 11.83 10.93 -4.84
C TYR A 55 12.89 12.02 -4.96
N ASP A 56 13.55 12.33 -3.86
CA ASP A 56 14.77 13.13 -3.83
C ASP A 56 15.73 12.64 -2.74
N LYS A 57 17.02 12.91 -2.89
CA LYS A 57 18.03 12.59 -1.87
C LYS A 57 17.96 13.63 -0.74
N PHE A 58 17.04 13.40 0.18
CA PHE A 58 16.80 14.31 1.31
C PHE A 58 16.26 13.51 2.49
N GLY A 59 16.89 13.69 3.65
CA GLY A 59 16.44 13.12 4.91
C GLY A 59 17.26 11.90 5.33
N ARG A 60 16.58 10.82 5.70
CA ARG A 60 17.22 9.67 6.34
C ARG A 60 18.13 8.91 5.36
N GLY A 61 19.38 8.68 5.77
CA GLY A 61 20.30 7.72 5.16
C GLY A 61 20.99 8.16 3.87
N GLU A 62 20.86 9.44 3.47
CA GLU A 62 21.43 9.99 2.22
C GLU A 62 21.01 9.23 0.95
N VAL A 63 19.88 8.53 1.01
CA VAL A 63 19.27 7.77 -0.08
C VAL A 63 18.08 8.54 -0.66
N SER A 64 17.48 8.02 -1.73
CA SER A 64 16.24 8.56 -2.28
C SER A 64 15.11 8.42 -1.25
N ASN A 65 14.32 9.47 -1.05
CA ASN A 65 13.20 9.47 -0.12
C ASN A 65 11.95 9.98 -0.83
N PHE A 66 10.79 9.43 -0.50
CA PHE A 66 9.52 10.00 -0.91
C PHE A 66 9.43 11.47 -0.51
N LEU A 67 8.88 12.26 -1.41
CA LEU A 67 8.56 13.65 -1.16
C LEU A 67 7.06 13.80 -0.86
N CYS A 68 6.75 14.66 0.11
CA CYS A 68 5.38 15.17 0.24
C CYS A 68 5.07 16.14 -0.91
N GLY A 69 3.78 16.19 -1.30
CA GLY A 69 3.25 17.23 -2.18
C GLY A 69 2.85 18.50 -1.39
N PHE A 70 2.27 19.45 -2.10
CA PHE A 70 1.57 20.57 -1.45
C PHE A 70 0.23 20.10 -0.88
N ASP A 71 -0.14 20.56 0.32
CA ASP A 71 -1.46 20.35 0.91
C ASP A 71 -2.45 21.39 0.34
N PHE A 72 -2.81 21.18 -0.93
CA PHE A 72 -3.59 22.13 -1.75
C PHE A 72 -5.10 22.14 -1.44
N LEU A 73 -5.59 21.22 -0.61
CA LEU A 73 -6.99 21.15 -0.18
C LEU A 73 -7.23 21.76 1.19
N ASP A 74 -6.19 22.11 1.93
CA ASP A 74 -6.33 22.64 3.28
C ASP A 74 -7.26 23.86 3.30
N THR A 75 -8.32 23.74 4.10
CA THR A 75 -9.36 24.76 4.16
C THR A 75 -9.61 25.20 5.61
N GLU A 76 -9.56 26.48 5.84
CA GLU A 76 -9.87 27.11 7.12
C GLU A 76 -11.25 27.77 7.06
N LEU A 77 -12.06 27.52 8.06
CA LEU A 77 -13.32 28.23 8.26
C LEU A 77 -13.23 29.16 9.47
N GLU A 78 -13.74 30.36 9.29
CA GLU A 78 -13.89 31.37 10.34
C GLU A 78 -15.36 31.80 10.40
N ILE A 79 -15.93 31.77 11.60
CA ILE A 79 -17.31 32.18 11.85
C ILE A 79 -17.30 33.36 12.81
N ASP A 80 -17.80 34.52 12.36
CA ASP A 80 -17.80 35.79 13.10
C ASP A 80 -16.41 36.21 13.63
N GLY A 81 -15.36 35.96 12.84
CA GLY A 81 -13.99 36.26 13.19
C GLY A 81 -13.29 35.22 14.06
N GLU A 82 -13.95 34.09 14.37
CA GLU A 82 -13.38 33.00 15.15
C GLU A 82 -13.10 31.80 14.25
N ARG A 83 -11.81 31.39 14.14
CA ARG A 83 -11.39 30.25 13.35
C ARG A 83 -11.81 28.94 14.02
N ILE A 84 -12.40 28.01 13.25
CA ILE A 84 -12.72 26.66 13.72
C ILE A 84 -11.41 25.87 13.86
N ARG A 85 -11.21 25.24 15.02
CA ARG A 85 -10.07 24.38 15.36
C ARG A 85 -10.53 23.22 16.24
N THR A 86 -9.71 22.19 16.36
CA THR A 86 -9.99 21.03 17.20
C THR A 86 -10.27 21.42 18.66
N ASP A 87 -9.65 22.46 19.18
CA ASP A 87 -9.77 22.91 20.58
C ASP A 87 -11.05 23.72 20.89
N ASN A 88 -11.77 24.20 19.88
CA ASN A 88 -12.99 25.03 20.07
C ASN A 88 -14.28 24.43 19.45
N ILE A 89 -14.24 23.19 19.00
CA ILE A 89 -15.41 22.46 18.53
C ILE A 89 -16.01 21.61 19.65
N THR A 90 -17.33 21.54 19.70
CA THR A 90 -18.06 20.79 20.77
C THR A 90 -18.26 19.32 20.41
N ARG A 91 -18.22 18.98 19.14
CA ARG A 91 -18.32 17.62 18.62
C ARG A 91 -17.55 17.52 17.30
N HIS A 92 -16.71 16.49 17.18
CA HIS A 92 -16.04 16.15 15.92
C HIS A 92 -16.07 14.63 15.75
N THR A 93 -16.58 14.20 14.61
CA THR A 93 -16.57 12.79 14.20
C THR A 93 -15.95 12.72 12.82
N GLN A 94 -15.07 11.76 12.61
CA GLN A 94 -14.52 11.46 11.29
C GLN A 94 -14.89 10.02 10.89
N ARG A 95 -15.06 9.78 9.59
CA ARG A 95 -15.39 8.47 9.04
C ARG A 95 -14.60 8.23 7.76
N LEU A 96 -14.09 7.02 7.62
CA LEU A 96 -13.65 6.49 6.34
C LEU A 96 -14.78 5.62 5.76
N ASP A 97 -15.37 6.06 4.66
CA ASP A 97 -16.25 5.23 3.83
C ASP A 97 -15.41 4.58 2.73
N MET A 98 -15.06 3.32 2.94
CA MET A 98 -14.18 2.55 2.06
C MET A 98 -14.82 2.25 0.71
N ARG A 99 -16.15 2.08 0.68
CA ARG A 99 -16.87 1.79 -0.56
C ARG A 99 -16.83 2.96 -1.54
N ASN A 100 -16.98 4.17 -1.01
CA ASN A 100 -16.96 5.41 -1.79
C ASN A 100 -15.58 6.09 -1.78
N ALA A 101 -14.59 5.53 -1.07
CA ALA A 101 -13.24 6.07 -0.91
C ALA A 101 -13.23 7.55 -0.53
N VAL A 102 -13.92 7.86 0.56
CA VAL A 102 -14.07 9.22 1.07
C VAL A 102 -13.83 9.28 2.57
N LEU A 103 -13.07 10.27 2.99
CA LEU A 103 -12.98 10.69 4.39
C LEU A 103 -14.04 11.77 4.63
N GLU A 104 -14.98 11.50 5.54
CA GLU A 104 -16.02 12.45 5.95
C GLU A 104 -15.75 12.94 7.37
N GLY A 105 -15.92 14.25 7.61
CA GLY A 105 -15.95 14.82 8.93
C GLY A 105 -17.27 15.55 9.18
N ASP A 106 -17.79 15.41 10.40
CA ASP A 106 -18.99 16.10 10.88
C ASP A 106 -18.65 16.78 12.20
N LEU A 107 -18.82 18.10 12.27
CA LEU A 107 -18.50 18.85 13.47
C LEU A 107 -19.60 19.86 13.83
N VAL A 108 -19.64 20.20 15.11
CA VAL A 108 -20.50 21.24 15.66
C VAL A 108 -19.62 22.31 16.30
N PHE A 109 -19.70 23.52 15.77
CA PHE A 109 -18.99 24.68 16.28
C PHE A 109 -19.90 25.52 17.17
N ALA A 110 -19.73 25.35 18.47
CA ALA A 110 -20.56 25.98 19.51
C ALA A 110 -22.09 25.81 19.20
N ASP A 111 -22.86 26.87 19.39
CA ASP A 111 -24.26 26.96 18.98
C ASP A 111 -24.43 27.75 17.66
N LYS A 112 -23.33 27.93 16.90
CA LYS A 112 -23.28 28.79 15.71
C LYS A 112 -23.53 28.02 14.42
N ALA A 113 -22.84 26.88 14.24
CA ALA A 113 -22.92 26.14 12.98
C ALA A 113 -22.68 24.64 13.16
N ARG A 114 -23.24 23.88 12.22
CA ARG A 114 -22.85 22.50 11.92
C ARG A 114 -22.13 22.49 10.58
N VAL A 115 -20.99 21.78 10.52
CA VAL A 115 -20.19 21.64 9.30
C VAL A 115 -20.00 20.17 8.99
N THR A 116 -20.23 19.81 7.73
CA THR A 116 -19.88 18.50 7.17
C THR A 116 -18.89 18.71 6.04
N TYR A 117 -17.76 18.01 6.09
CA TYR A 117 -16.76 18.05 5.02
C TYR A 117 -16.44 16.65 4.52
N ARG A 118 -16.01 16.55 3.24
CA ARG A 118 -15.59 15.29 2.61
C ARG A 118 -14.37 15.50 1.77
N ILE A 119 -13.36 14.63 1.93
CA ILE A 119 -12.10 14.68 1.20
C ILE A 119 -12.01 13.47 0.29
N TYR A 120 -11.66 13.71 -0.98
CA TYR A 120 -11.52 12.72 -2.03
C TYR A 120 -10.17 12.85 -2.73
N SER A 121 -9.46 11.75 -2.88
CA SER A 121 -8.41 11.58 -3.91
C SER A 121 -9.10 11.00 -5.15
N LEU A 122 -9.26 11.80 -6.22
CA LEU A 122 -10.14 11.46 -7.34
C LEU A 122 -9.59 10.29 -8.16
N ARG A 123 -10.24 9.10 -8.10
CA ARG A 123 -9.71 7.88 -8.72
C ARG A 123 -9.53 7.99 -10.25
N GLN A 124 -10.39 8.70 -10.95
CA GLN A 124 -10.28 8.92 -12.40
C GLN A 124 -9.16 9.90 -12.80
N LEU A 125 -8.66 10.72 -11.87
CA LEU A 125 -7.68 11.79 -12.11
C LEU A 125 -6.49 11.63 -11.16
N PRO A 126 -5.35 11.09 -11.62
CA PRO A 126 -4.27 10.60 -10.74
C PRO A 126 -3.63 11.68 -9.83
N PHE A 127 -3.68 12.95 -10.22
CA PHE A 127 -3.04 14.03 -9.46
C PHE A 127 -4.03 15.01 -8.83
N CYS A 128 -5.33 14.69 -8.88
CA CYS A 128 -6.39 15.59 -8.45
C CYS A 128 -7.07 15.12 -7.17
N GLY A 129 -7.34 16.09 -6.30
CA GLY A 129 -8.16 15.93 -5.11
C GLY A 129 -9.31 16.92 -5.07
N MET A 130 -10.29 16.62 -4.24
CA MET A 130 -11.44 17.51 -4.00
C MET A 130 -11.86 17.43 -2.54
N GLN A 131 -12.22 18.59 -1.97
CA GLN A 131 -12.87 18.68 -0.68
C GLN A 131 -14.22 19.36 -0.86
N THR A 132 -15.31 18.73 -0.40
CA THR A 132 -16.63 19.34 -0.35
C THR A 132 -16.95 19.76 1.08
N ILE A 133 -17.54 20.94 1.26
CA ILE A 133 -17.89 21.49 2.57
C ILE A 133 -19.31 22.00 2.55
N GLU A 134 -20.08 21.62 3.54
CA GLU A 134 -21.45 22.07 3.77
C GLU A 134 -21.58 22.67 5.17
N ILE A 135 -22.12 23.87 5.27
CA ILE A 135 -22.36 24.58 6.51
C ILE A 135 -23.86 24.79 6.68
N VAL A 136 -24.38 24.51 7.88
CA VAL A 136 -25.73 24.85 8.30
C VAL A 136 -25.66 25.83 9.43
N ALA A 137 -26.06 27.08 9.18
CA ALA A 137 -26.05 28.16 10.16
C ALA A 137 -27.13 27.95 11.23
N GLN A 138 -26.78 27.90 12.49
CA GLN A 138 -27.71 27.78 13.61
C GLN A 138 -28.17 29.16 14.15
N LYS A 139 -27.42 30.21 13.80
CA LYS A 139 -27.69 31.63 14.05
C LYS A 139 -27.36 32.42 12.79
N ASP A 140 -27.74 33.71 12.74
CA ASP A 140 -27.18 34.62 11.74
C ASP A 140 -25.68 34.74 12.01
N LEU A 141 -24.87 34.61 10.99
CA LEU A 141 -23.40 34.60 11.10
C LEU A 141 -22.73 35.11 9.82
N THR A 142 -21.47 35.47 9.94
CA THR A 142 -20.57 35.72 8.81
C THR A 142 -19.59 34.57 8.68
N LEU A 143 -19.62 33.89 7.53
CA LEU A 143 -18.67 32.85 7.17
C LEU A 143 -17.51 33.45 6.37
N THR A 144 -16.29 33.19 6.79
CA THR A 144 -15.08 33.43 5.98
C THR A 144 -14.37 32.10 5.74
N VAL A 145 -13.99 31.87 4.50
CA VAL A 145 -13.33 30.64 4.05
C VAL A 145 -11.97 30.99 3.47
N ARG A 146 -10.95 30.22 3.83
CA ARG A 146 -9.60 30.29 3.22
C ARG A 146 -9.20 28.90 2.75
N ASN A 147 -8.82 28.75 1.49
CA ASN A 147 -8.09 27.56 1.02
C ASN A 147 -6.61 27.90 0.93
N CYS A 148 -5.80 27.18 1.68
CA CYS A 148 -4.39 27.46 1.89
C CYS A 148 -3.49 26.52 1.06
N GLN A 149 -2.35 27.05 0.61
CA GLN A 149 -1.25 26.26 0.04
C GLN A 149 0.04 26.63 0.75
N ASN A 150 0.62 25.67 1.47
CA ASN A 150 1.85 25.86 2.21
C ASN A 150 3.02 25.25 1.45
N ASN A 151 4.19 25.94 1.46
CA ASN A 151 5.41 25.34 0.91
C ASN A 151 5.80 24.12 1.76
N PRO A 152 5.97 22.94 1.18
CA PRO A 152 6.37 21.77 1.95
C PRO A 152 7.73 21.99 2.63
N THR A 153 7.90 21.41 3.82
CA THR A 153 9.13 21.55 4.60
C THR A 153 10.36 21.08 3.83
N GLY A 154 11.41 21.91 3.84
CA GLY A 154 12.66 21.62 3.13
C GLY A 154 12.67 22.01 1.65
N PHE A 155 11.53 22.39 1.06
CA PHE A 155 11.47 22.84 -0.33
C PHE A 155 11.94 24.30 -0.46
N THR A 156 12.55 24.60 -1.60
CA THR A 156 13.18 25.91 -1.86
C THR A 156 12.56 26.60 -3.08
N GLY A 157 12.80 27.89 -3.21
CA GLY A 157 12.36 28.67 -4.38
C GLY A 157 10.85 28.77 -4.51
N TYR A 158 10.12 28.85 -3.40
CA TYR A 158 8.67 29.01 -3.37
C TYR A 158 8.20 30.21 -4.16
N LYS A 159 7.25 29.99 -5.07
CA LYS A 159 6.65 31.02 -5.92
C LYS A 159 5.12 30.89 -5.92
N PRO A 160 4.44 31.65 -5.04
CA PRO A 160 2.99 31.75 -5.07
C PRO A 160 2.52 32.58 -6.25
N ARG A 161 1.36 32.23 -6.80
CA ARG A 161 0.70 32.99 -7.88
C ARG A 161 -0.81 32.93 -7.72
N PHE A 162 -1.43 34.09 -7.93
CA PHE A 162 -2.87 34.22 -8.05
C PHE A 162 -3.23 34.69 -9.45
N GLU A 163 -4.11 33.98 -10.12
CA GLU A 163 -4.45 34.21 -11.52
C GLU A 163 -5.98 34.22 -11.72
N SER A 164 -6.42 35.02 -12.68
CA SER A 164 -7.80 35.04 -13.14
C SER A 164 -7.86 34.66 -14.60
N LEU A 165 -8.52 33.54 -14.89
CA LEU A 165 -8.67 33.02 -16.25
C LEU A 165 -10.11 33.17 -16.70
N GLU A 166 -10.31 33.61 -17.95
CA GLU A 166 -11.60 33.57 -18.61
C GLU A 166 -11.71 32.23 -19.37
N VAL A 167 -12.66 31.37 -18.93
CA VAL A 167 -12.93 30.07 -19.55
C VAL A 167 -14.37 30.09 -20.06
N GLY A 168 -14.53 30.32 -21.34
CA GLY A 168 -15.86 30.56 -21.94
C GLY A 168 -16.49 31.83 -21.36
N ARG A 169 -17.61 31.68 -20.64
CA ARG A 169 -18.31 32.77 -19.94
C ARG A 169 -18.04 32.81 -18.44
N THR A 170 -17.14 31.97 -17.96
CA THR A 170 -16.85 31.81 -16.53
C THR A 170 -15.46 32.35 -16.21
N ARG A 171 -15.39 33.20 -15.19
CA ARG A 171 -14.12 33.65 -14.62
C ARG A 171 -13.69 32.64 -13.54
N VAL A 172 -12.51 32.04 -13.70
CA VAL A 172 -11.92 31.08 -12.74
C VAL A 172 -10.78 31.79 -12.00
N ARG A 173 -10.83 31.78 -10.67
CA ARG A 173 -9.78 32.29 -9.80
C ARG A 173 -8.93 31.14 -9.34
N LEU A 174 -7.66 31.14 -9.70
CA LEU A 174 -6.70 30.10 -9.37
C LEU A 174 -5.65 30.63 -8.40
N GLN A 175 -5.31 29.82 -7.41
CA GLN A 175 -4.01 29.94 -6.76
C GLN A 175 -3.12 28.79 -7.22
N SER A 176 -1.86 29.08 -7.46
CA SER A 176 -0.87 28.05 -7.81
C SER A 176 0.45 28.32 -7.11
N SER A 177 1.12 27.26 -6.71
CA SER A 177 2.42 27.28 -6.05
C SER A 177 3.43 26.45 -6.82
N GLU A 178 4.66 26.89 -6.83
CA GLU A 178 5.80 26.21 -7.42
C GLU A 178 6.95 26.22 -6.43
N SER A 179 7.66 25.10 -6.29
CA SER A 179 8.87 24.96 -5.48
C SER A 179 9.82 23.95 -6.09
N ARG A 180 11.05 23.95 -5.62
CA ARG A 180 12.03 22.90 -5.93
C ARG A 180 12.16 21.96 -4.75
N SER A 181 12.35 20.69 -5.03
CA SER A 181 12.70 19.67 -4.04
C SER A 181 13.99 20.06 -3.29
N PRO A 182 14.28 19.46 -2.14
CA PRO A 182 15.39 19.89 -1.28
C PRO A 182 16.75 19.96 -1.97
N THR A 183 17.07 19.02 -2.88
CA THR A 183 18.32 19.09 -3.67
C THR A 183 18.19 19.95 -4.93
N GLY A 184 17.00 20.44 -5.24
CA GLY A 184 16.69 21.19 -6.47
C GLY A 184 16.48 20.31 -7.70
N ARG A 185 16.53 18.97 -7.58
CA ARG A 185 16.39 18.03 -8.70
C ARG A 185 15.01 18.06 -9.33
N LEU A 186 13.97 18.16 -8.54
CA LEU A 186 12.60 18.17 -8.99
C LEU A 186 11.94 19.53 -8.84
N GLN A 187 11.10 19.87 -9.80
CA GLN A 187 10.14 20.95 -9.70
C GLN A 187 8.81 20.38 -9.18
N MET A 188 8.25 20.99 -8.14
CA MET A 188 6.98 20.63 -7.55
C MET A 188 5.98 21.74 -7.81
N ALA A 189 4.73 21.40 -8.08
CA ALA A 189 3.68 22.37 -8.33
C ALA A 189 2.34 21.92 -7.75
N ALA A 190 1.52 22.90 -7.34
CA ALA A 190 0.12 22.71 -7.00
C ALA A 190 -0.74 23.83 -7.56
N CYS A 191 -2.01 23.54 -7.73
CA CYS A 191 -3.03 24.53 -8.09
C CYS A 191 -4.36 24.16 -7.43
N SER A 192 -5.13 25.15 -6.96
CA SER A 192 -6.48 24.92 -6.45
C SER A 192 -7.42 26.09 -6.78
N THR A 193 -8.73 25.83 -6.67
CA THR A 193 -9.80 26.80 -6.87
C THR A 193 -11.08 26.38 -6.14
N PHE A 194 -11.98 27.34 -5.91
CA PHE A 194 -13.31 27.06 -5.40
C PHE A 194 -14.28 26.64 -6.50
N LEU A 195 -15.19 25.74 -6.16
CA LEU A 195 -16.42 25.43 -6.89
C LEU A 195 -17.60 25.90 -6.09
N PHE A 196 -18.31 26.90 -6.61
CA PHE A 196 -19.51 27.41 -5.98
C PHE A 196 -20.76 26.76 -6.56
N PRO A 197 -21.88 26.67 -5.79
CA PRO A 197 -23.15 26.21 -6.31
C PRO A 197 -23.67 27.16 -7.40
N ASN A 198 -24.50 26.64 -8.28
CA ASN A 198 -25.10 27.44 -9.37
C ASN A 198 -25.87 28.64 -8.81
N GLY A 199 -25.57 29.83 -9.33
CA GLY A 199 -26.20 31.07 -8.91
C GLY A 199 -25.52 31.78 -7.74
N SER A 200 -24.50 31.19 -7.09
CA SER A 200 -23.68 31.80 -6.05
C SER A 200 -22.25 31.95 -6.57
N CYS A 201 -21.73 33.17 -6.55
CA CYS A 201 -20.34 33.43 -6.93
C CYS A 201 -19.80 34.54 -6.03
N PRO A 202 -19.37 34.24 -4.80
CA PRO A 202 -18.74 35.19 -3.93
C PRO A 202 -17.51 35.82 -4.58
N GLU A 203 -17.18 37.03 -4.21
CA GLU A 203 -15.90 37.62 -4.63
C GLU A 203 -14.76 36.87 -3.95
N VAL A 204 -13.79 36.42 -4.78
CA VAL A 204 -12.63 35.67 -4.29
C VAL A 204 -11.43 36.60 -4.23
N GLY A 205 -10.99 36.88 -3.02
CA GLY A 205 -9.73 37.54 -2.70
C GLY A 205 -8.56 36.58 -2.59
N HIS A 206 -7.37 37.10 -2.34
CA HIS A 206 -6.17 36.31 -2.05
C HIS A 206 -5.29 37.01 -1.02
N GLY A 207 -4.43 36.24 -0.39
CA GLY A 207 -3.41 36.72 0.54
C GLY A 207 -2.18 35.83 0.51
N GLU A 208 -1.05 36.40 0.89
CA GLU A 208 0.23 35.71 0.98
C GLU A 208 0.86 35.96 2.35
N ALA A 209 1.56 34.95 2.86
CA ALA A 209 2.40 35.02 4.04
C ALA A 209 3.68 34.22 3.77
N ASP A 210 4.67 34.31 4.67
CA ASP A 210 5.94 33.60 4.53
C ASP A 210 5.71 32.09 4.33
N GLY A 211 6.08 31.60 3.12
CA GLY A 211 5.94 30.19 2.73
C GLY A 211 4.51 29.70 2.50
N SER A 212 3.50 30.58 2.47
CA SER A 212 2.12 30.20 2.22
C SER A 212 1.34 31.23 1.40
N GLN A 213 0.29 30.79 0.74
CA GLN A 213 -0.73 31.63 0.13
C GLN A 213 -2.13 31.06 0.36
N HIS A 214 -3.15 31.88 0.20
CA HIS A 214 -4.53 31.46 0.27
C HIS A 214 -5.43 32.24 -0.67
N ILE A 215 -6.49 31.62 -1.15
CA ILE A 215 -7.66 32.26 -1.73
C ILE A 215 -8.77 32.29 -0.68
N THR A 216 -9.55 33.36 -0.66
CA THR A 216 -10.57 33.59 0.38
C THR A 216 -11.86 34.18 -0.18
N PHE A 217 -12.97 33.85 0.46
CA PHE A 217 -14.25 34.54 0.27
C PHE A 217 -14.98 34.66 1.61
N SER A 218 -15.92 35.62 1.68
CA SER A 218 -16.78 35.80 2.84
C SER A 218 -18.23 36.04 2.40
N LEU A 219 -19.16 35.55 3.20
CA LEU A 219 -20.59 35.79 2.98
C LEU A 219 -21.39 35.70 4.29
N PRO A 220 -22.50 36.48 4.43
CA PRO A 220 -23.41 36.33 5.53
C PRO A 220 -24.33 35.14 5.30
N LEU A 221 -24.63 34.39 6.36
CA LEU A 221 -25.61 33.31 6.38
C LEU A 221 -26.68 33.61 7.43
N LYS A 222 -27.94 33.37 7.07
CA LYS A 222 -29.09 33.49 7.99
C LYS A 222 -29.30 32.20 8.77
N LYS A 223 -29.86 32.31 9.96
CA LYS A 223 -30.28 31.15 10.76
C LYS A 223 -31.07 30.16 9.93
N GLY A 224 -30.68 28.90 9.93
CA GLY A 224 -31.28 27.79 9.17
C GLY A 224 -30.81 27.70 7.71
N GLU A 225 -30.04 28.66 7.22
CA GLU A 225 -29.49 28.62 5.88
C GLU A 225 -28.40 27.54 5.74
N ARG A 226 -28.46 26.85 4.60
CA ARG A 226 -27.47 25.84 4.20
C ARG A 226 -26.64 26.39 3.03
N TYR A 227 -25.33 26.38 3.18
CA TYR A 227 -24.42 26.75 2.12
C TYR A 227 -23.40 25.64 1.88
N ALA A 228 -23.23 25.26 0.60
CA ALA A 228 -22.29 24.22 0.22
C ALA A 228 -21.36 24.71 -0.92
N PHE A 229 -20.10 24.39 -0.83
CA PHE A 229 -19.09 24.65 -1.85
C PHE A 229 -18.06 23.52 -1.89
N ALA A 230 -17.14 23.56 -2.83
CA ALA A 230 -15.99 22.65 -2.85
C ALA A 230 -14.69 23.41 -3.14
N VAL A 231 -13.58 22.80 -2.73
CA VAL A 231 -12.22 23.09 -3.22
C VAL A 231 -11.81 21.94 -4.13
N VAL A 232 -11.24 22.24 -5.27
CA VAL A 232 -10.67 21.25 -6.18
C VAL A 232 -9.30 21.70 -6.64
N GLY A 233 -8.39 20.76 -6.82
CA GLY A 233 -7.04 21.09 -7.26
C GLY A 233 -6.24 19.87 -7.68
N ALA A 234 -4.98 20.14 -7.99
CA ALA A 234 -4.00 19.14 -8.37
C ALA A 234 -2.63 19.47 -7.77
N THR A 235 -1.83 18.42 -7.54
CA THR A 235 -0.40 18.56 -7.21
C THR A 235 0.41 17.58 -8.04
N MET A 236 1.61 17.95 -8.48
CA MET A 236 2.44 17.17 -9.41
C MET A 236 3.91 17.58 -9.31
N SER A 237 4.80 16.71 -9.77
CA SER A 237 6.22 17.01 -9.90
C SER A 237 6.74 16.84 -11.32
N SER A 238 7.95 17.33 -11.56
CA SER A 238 8.65 17.11 -12.85
C SER A 238 9.05 15.64 -13.07
N ALA A 239 8.95 14.76 -12.09
CA ALA A 239 9.06 13.32 -12.28
C ALA A 239 7.86 12.76 -13.07
N HIS A 240 6.70 13.40 -13.00
CA HIS A 240 5.48 12.98 -13.68
C HIS A 240 5.26 13.69 -15.02
N HIS A 241 5.59 14.97 -15.10
CA HIS A 241 5.40 15.77 -16.29
C HIS A 241 6.48 16.87 -16.37
N PRO A 242 7.08 17.12 -17.54
CA PRO A 242 8.18 18.10 -17.67
C PRO A 242 7.78 19.56 -17.38
N ASP A 243 6.49 19.88 -17.41
CA ASP A 243 5.93 21.20 -17.07
C ASP A 243 4.81 21.03 -16.01
N PRO A 244 5.15 20.75 -14.75
CA PRO A 244 4.16 20.44 -13.72
C PRO A 244 3.25 21.63 -13.41
N ILE A 245 3.75 22.88 -13.47
CA ILE A 245 2.97 24.07 -13.11
C ILE A 245 1.81 24.33 -14.08
N ASN A 246 2.04 24.22 -15.38
CA ASN A 246 0.97 24.40 -16.36
C ASN A 246 0.01 23.20 -16.32
N GLU A 247 0.51 22.00 -16.06
CA GLU A 247 -0.33 20.80 -16.02
C GLU A 247 -1.26 20.79 -14.79
N VAL A 248 -0.82 21.18 -13.59
CA VAL A 248 -1.72 21.30 -12.43
C VAL A 248 -2.78 22.39 -12.64
N LYS A 249 -2.45 23.50 -13.33
CA LYS A 249 -3.44 24.52 -13.70
C LYS A 249 -4.47 23.97 -14.66
N ARG A 250 -4.03 23.29 -15.72
CA ARG A 250 -4.92 22.65 -16.72
C ARG A 250 -5.87 21.67 -16.04
N LEU A 251 -5.36 20.79 -15.18
CA LEU A 251 -6.16 19.80 -14.45
C LEU A 251 -7.16 20.47 -13.49
N THR A 252 -6.74 21.52 -12.78
CA THR A 252 -7.63 22.27 -11.87
C THR A 252 -8.77 22.95 -12.63
N VAL A 253 -8.46 23.58 -13.77
CA VAL A 253 -9.49 24.19 -14.65
C VAL A 253 -10.43 23.10 -15.18
N TYR A 254 -9.89 21.97 -15.64
CA TYR A 254 -10.71 20.84 -16.08
C TYR A 254 -11.67 20.38 -14.99
N CYS A 255 -11.18 20.12 -13.76
CA CYS A 255 -12.02 19.75 -12.63
C CYS A 255 -13.10 20.79 -12.35
N ARG A 256 -12.74 22.08 -12.37
CA ARG A 256 -13.68 23.19 -12.18
C ARG A 256 -14.80 23.16 -13.22
N MET A 257 -14.47 22.85 -14.48
CA MET A 257 -15.43 22.79 -15.59
C MET A 257 -16.36 21.55 -15.51
N GLN A 258 -15.85 20.42 -15.01
CA GLN A 258 -16.65 19.21 -14.82
C GLN A 258 -17.69 19.40 -13.70
N GLY A 259 -17.36 20.15 -12.66
CA GLY A 259 -18.21 20.37 -11.50
C GLY A 259 -18.30 19.16 -10.56
N THR A 260 -18.72 19.43 -9.33
CA THR A 260 -18.73 18.45 -8.22
C THR A 260 -19.50 17.16 -8.56
N ALA A 261 -20.70 17.29 -9.10
CA ALA A 261 -21.58 16.12 -9.34
C ALA A 261 -20.94 15.11 -10.32
N ARG A 262 -20.33 15.59 -11.42
CA ARG A 262 -19.70 14.73 -12.40
C ARG A 262 -18.41 14.10 -11.86
N LEU A 263 -17.58 14.89 -11.21
CA LEU A 263 -16.34 14.38 -10.60
C LEU A 263 -16.63 13.25 -9.60
N LEU A 264 -17.65 13.39 -8.77
CA LEU A 264 -18.05 12.35 -7.82
C LEU A 264 -18.68 11.13 -8.48
N ALA A 265 -19.48 11.31 -9.54
CA ALA A 265 -20.05 10.19 -10.29
C ALA A 265 -18.94 9.35 -10.97
N ASP A 266 -17.96 10.02 -11.56
CA ASP A 266 -16.81 9.36 -12.20
C ASP A 266 -15.92 8.66 -11.17
N HIS A 267 -15.63 9.31 -10.03
CA HIS A 267 -14.89 8.71 -8.91
C HIS A 267 -15.56 7.44 -8.37
N ARG A 268 -16.87 7.51 -8.14
CA ARG A 268 -17.66 6.35 -7.66
C ARG A 268 -17.63 5.19 -8.65
N ARG A 269 -17.78 5.45 -9.95
CA ARG A 269 -17.72 4.43 -10.99
C ARG A 269 -16.39 3.68 -11.00
N GLU A 270 -15.26 4.38 -10.82
CA GLU A 270 -13.94 3.73 -10.75
C GLU A 270 -13.79 2.86 -9.50
N TRP A 271 -14.33 3.29 -8.35
CA TRP A 271 -14.33 2.48 -7.15
C TRP A 271 -15.30 1.29 -7.23
N ASP A 272 -16.48 1.45 -7.85
CA ASP A 272 -17.40 0.33 -8.11
C ASP A 272 -16.72 -0.74 -8.99
N ARG A 273 -15.86 -0.34 -9.94
CA ARG A 273 -15.04 -1.27 -10.73
C ARG A 273 -14.07 -2.06 -9.85
N LEU A 274 -13.38 -1.40 -8.95
CA LEU A 274 -12.47 -2.06 -8.01
C LEU A 274 -13.23 -3.00 -7.06
N TRP A 275 -14.32 -2.55 -6.46
CA TRP A 275 -15.14 -3.35 -5.56
C TRP A 275 -15.93 -4.49 -6.24
N SER A 276 -15.85 -4.61 -7.56
CA SER A 276 -16.36 -5.80 -8.24
C SER A 276 -15.58 -7.08 -7.87
N SER A 277 -14.31 -6.94 -7.44
CA SER A 277 -13.57 -8.01 -6.75
C SER A 277 -13.66 -7.76 -5.25
N ASP A 278 -14.25 -8.70 -4.53
CA ASP A 278 -14.56 -8.56 -3.11
C ASP A 278 -14.39 -9.87 -2.34
N ILE A 279 -14.14 -9.77 -1.05
CA ILE A 279 -14.09 -10.86 -0.07
C ILE A 279 -15.24 -10.66 0.90
N ILE A 280 -16.22 -11.56 0.85
CA ILE A 280 -17.42 -11.48 1.67
C ILE A 280 -17.38 -12.58 2.73
N ILE A 281 -17.39 -12.20 4.01
CA ILE A 281 -17.37 -13.07 5.18
C ILE A 281 -18.77 -13.09 5.80
N ASP A 282 -19.41 -14.27 5.87
CA ASP A 282 -20.66 -14.44 6.61
C ASP A 282 -20.39 -14.99 8.01
N GLY A 283 -20.92 -14.33 9.02
CA GLY A 283 -20.86 -14.74 10.41
C GLY A 283 -19.99 -13.87 11.31
N ASP A 284 -19.20 -12.91 10.76
CA ASP A 284 -18.35 -12.01 11.54
C ASP A 284 -18.24 -10.62 10.89
N ALA A 285 -19.05 -9.68 11.36
CA ALA A 285 -19.10 -8.31 10.82
C ALA A 285 -17.79 -7.53 11.10
N GLN A 286 -17.09 -7.80 12.19
CA GLN A 286 -15.84 -7.11 12.50
C GLN A 286 -14.72 -7.57 11.56
N SER A 287 -14.57 -8.88 11.37
CA SER A 287 -13.59 -9.40 10.39
C SER A 287 -13.92 -8.94 8.97
N GLN A 288 -15.20 -8.82 8.62
CA GLN A 288 -15.60 -8.27 7.33
C GLN A 288 -15.12 -6.82 7.16
N GLN A 289 -15.32 -5.97 8.19
CA GLN A 289 -14.86 -4.57 8.15
C GLN A 289 -13.33 -4.48 8.07
N ASP A 290 -12.63 -5.28 8.88
CA ASP A 290 -11.16 -5.30 8.88
C ASP A 290 -10.59 -5.73 7.52
N VAL A 291 -11.19 -6.76 6.89
CA VAL A 291 -10.78 -7.24 5.56
C VAL A 291 -11.08 -6.18 4.49
N HIS A 292 -12.22 -5.52 4.54
CA HIS A 292 -12.52 -4.40 3.64
C HIS A 292 -11.52 -3.24 3.81
N ASN A 293 -11.09 -2.93 5.05
CA ASN A 293 -10.07 -1.92 5.29
C ASN A 293 -8.73 -2.29 4.63
N MET A 294 -8.30 -3.55 4.75
CA MET A 294 -7.08 -4.05 4.14
C MET A 294 -7.14 -4.03 2.60
N MET A 295 -8.26 -4.47 2.03
CA MET A 295 -8.51 -4.43 0.59
C MET A 295 -8.54 -2.98 0.07
N TYR A 296 -9.23 -2.08 0.79
CA TYR A 296 -9.32 -0.67 0.45
C TYR A 296 -7.94 -0.04 0.32
N HIS A 297 -7.07 -0.21 1.32
CA HIS A 297 -5.73 0.37 1.28
C HIS A 297 -4.87 -0.22 0.18
N LEU A 298 -4.95 -1.54 -0.04
CA LEU A 298 -4.22 -2.18 -1.13
C LEU A 298 -4.67 -1.66 -2.51
N TYR A 299 -5.98 -1.45 -2.71
CA TYR A 299 -6.53 -0.87 -3.95
C TYR A 299 -6.21 0.62 -4.10
N ALA A 300 -6.26 1.36 -2.99
CA ALA A 300 -6.03 2.79 -2.96
C ALA A 300 -4.56 3.16 -3.28
N PHE A 301 -3.60 2.32 -2.87
CA PHE A 301 -2.17 2.64 -3.00
C PHE A 301 -1.56 2.26 -4.35
N LEU A 302 -2.29 1.59 -5.21
CA LEU A 302 -1.83 1.17 -6.53
C LEU A 302 -2.75 1.68 -7.65
N ARG A 303 -2.16 1.82 -8.83
CA ARG A 303 -2.86 2.27 -10.04
C ARG A 303 -2.44 1.45 -11.24
N GLU A 304 -3.42 0.95 -11.97
CA GLU A 304 -3.23 0.27 -13.25
C GLU A 304 -2.46 1.16 -14.23
N GLY A 305 -1.44 0.59 -14.87
CA GLY A 305 -0.65 1.25 -15.90
C GLY A 305 0.26 2.39 -15.41
N SER A 306 0.46 2.53 -14.09
CA SER A 306 1.39 3.54 -13.56
C SER A 306 2.86 3.16 -13.74
N GLY A 307 3.19 1.88 -13.93
CA GLY A 307 4.56 1.38 -13.88
C GLY A 307 5.21 1.55 -12.50
N LEU A 308 4.39 1.72 -11.46
CA LEU A 308 4.83 1.86 -10.07
C LEU A 308 4.44 0.64 -9.24
N SER A 309 5.26 0.35 -8.24
CA SER A 309 4.99 -0.62 -7.19
C SER A 309 4.63 0.09 -5.88
N VAL A 310 4.56 -0.64 -4.78
CA VAL A 310 4.09 -0.15 -3.49
C VAL A 310 5.13 -0.39 -2.40
N SER A 311 5.37 0.63 -1.57
CA SER A 311 6.21 0.53 -0.37
C SER A 311 5.46 -0.12 0.78
N PRO A 312 6.13 -0.55 1.87
CA PRO A 312 5.47 -1.10 3.06
C PRO A 312 4.39 -0.20 3.67
N MET A 313 4.52 1.12 3.53
CA MET A 313 3.54 2.11 4.01
C MET A 313 2.62 2.63 2.91
N GLY A 314 2.75 2.17 1.68
CA GLY A 314 1.97 2.63 0.54
C GLY A 314 2.00 4.16 0.37
N LEU A 315 0.83 4.78 0.30
CA LEU A 315 0.67 6.24 0.21
C LEU A 315 0.16 6.85 1.53
N SER A 316 0.36 6.17 2.67
CA SER A 316 -0.07 6.65 3.99
C SER A 316 0.97 7.50 4.72
N GLY A 317 2.16 7.65 4.15
CA GLY A 317 3.25 8.43 4.74
C GLY A 317 4.57 8.23 4.02
N LEU A 318 5.64 8.75 4.62
CA LEU A 318 6.99 8.73 4.07
C LEU A 318 7.88 7.63 4.68
N GLY A 319 7.28 6.69 5.42
CA GLY A 319 7.99 5.59 6.06
C GLY A 319 8.70 4.68 5.06
N TYR A 320 9.76 4.05 5.51
CA TYR A 320 10.66 3.24 4.66
C TYR A 320 11.15 3.99 3.42
N ASN A 321 11.30 5.30 3.52
CA ASN A 321 11.69 6.20 2.43
C ASN A 321 10.80 6.08 1.16
N GLY A 322 9.65 5.40 1.25
CA GLY A 322 8.81 5.05 0.11
C GLY A 322 9.39 3.96 -0.79
N HIS A 323 10.42 3.24 -0.35
CA HIS A 323 11.10 2.22 -1.14
C HIS A 323 10.27 0.96 -1.30
N VAL A 324 10.55 0.24 -2.37
CA VAL A 324 9.94 -1.06 -2.71
C VAL A 324 10.90 -2.17 -2.29
N PHE A 325 10.42 -3.03 -1.38
CA PHE A 325 11.12 -4.20 -0.83
C PHE A 325 10.53 -5.50 -1.39
N TRP A 326 10.94 -6.64 -0.83
CA TRP A 326 10.28 -7.94 -1.02
C TRP A 326 8.82 -7.96 -0.56
N ASP A 327 8.45 -6.99 0.29
CA ASP A 327 7.09 -6.73 0.76
C ASP A 327 6.10 -6.66 -0.39
N ALA A 328 6.49 -5.97 -1.44
CA ALA A 328 5.68 -5.86 -2.64
C ALA A 328 5.44 -7.23 -3.28
N ASP A 329 6.51 -7.96 -3.56
CA ASP A 329 6.49 -9.16 -4.40
C ASP A 329 5.97 -10.40 -3.64
N THR A 330 6.27 -10.51 -2.33
CA THR A 330 5.93 -11.68 -1.51
C THR A 330 4.62 -11.53 -0.76
N TRP A 331 4.30 -10.32 -0.29
CA TRP A 331 3.20 -10.10 0.65
C TRP A 331 1.99 -9.43 0.01
N MET A 332 2.20 -8.34 -0.74
CA MET A 332 1.11 -7.56 -1.33
C MET A 332 0.70 -8.02 -2.73
N PHE A 333 1.64 -8.52 -3.53
CA PHE A 333 1.39 -8.98 -4.89
C PHE A 333 0.42 -10.18 -4.99
N PRO A 334 0.56 -11.29 -4.21
CA PRO A 334 -0.28 -12.47 -4.42
C PRO A 334 -1.78 -12.21 -4.19
N PRO A 335 -2.24 -11.54 -3.12
CA PRO A 335 -3.66 -11.23 -2.99
C PRO A 335 -4.15 -10.27 -4.09
N LEU A 336 -3.32 -9.31 -4.47
CA LEU A 336 -3.67 -8.37 -5.54
C LEU A 336 -3.77 -9.07 -6.90
N LEU A 337 -2.87 -10.03 -7.19
CA LEU A 337 -2.91 -10.84 -8.40
C LEU A 337 -4.23 -11.62 -8.53
N LEU A 338 -4.77 -12.12 -7.42
CA LEU A 338 -6.04 -12.81 -7.42
C LEU A 338 -7.23 -11.86 -7.58
N LEU A 339 -7.20 -10.71 -6.92
CA LEU A 339 -8.30 -9.74 -6.89
C LEU A 339 -8.30 -8.83 -8.13
N HIS A 340 -7.13 -8.28 -8.48
CA HIS A 340 -6.94 -7.32 -9.59
C HIS A 340 -5.62 -7.56 -10.33
N PRO A 341 -5.54 -8.52 -11.26
CA PRO A 341 -4.33 -8.80 -12.03
C PRO A 341 -3.73 -7.58 -12.72
N GLU A 342 -4.58 -6.62 -13.12
CA GLU A 342 -4.16 -5.36 -13.76
C GLU A 342 -3.41 -4.41 -12.80
N LEU A 343 -3.74 -4.39 -11.52
CA LEU A 343 -2.99 -3.65 -10.50
C LEU A 343 -1.67 -4.38 -10.19
N ALA A 344 -1.72 -5.71 -10.06
CA ALA A 344 -0.53 -6.53 -9.84
C ALA A 344 0.46 -6.39 -11.01
N LYS A 345 -0.02 -6.28 -12.26
CA LYS A 345 0.83 -6.04 -13.43
C LYS A 345 1.67 -4.77 -13.27
N SER A 346 1.11 -3.68 -12.74
CA SER A 346 1.86 -2.44 -12.55
C SER A 346 3.09 -2.62 -11.66
N MET A 347 3.01 -3.52 -10.65
CA MET A 347 4.15 -3.86 -9.79
C MET A 347 5.24 -4.62 -10.56
N LEU A 348 4.86 -5.48 -11.50
CA LEU A 348 5.81 -6.19 -12.37
C LEU A 348 6.38 -5.27 -13.46
N ASP A 349 5.58 -4.32 -13.98
CA ASP A 349 6.06 -3.30 -14.90
C ASP A 349 7.17 -2.46 -14.22
N TYR A 350 6.98 -2.10 -12.95
CA TYR A 350 8.02 -1.46 -12.14
C TYR A 350 9.32 -2.27 -12.11
N ARG A 351 9.24 -3.59 -11.86
CA ARG A 351 10.41 -4.47 -11.83
C ARG A 351 11.05 -4.63 -13.21
N TYR A 352 10.24 -4.78 -14.26
CA TYR A 352 10.72 -4.92 -15.64
C TYR A 352 11.46 -3.67 -16.13
N GLU A 353 10.91 -2.49 -15.90
CA GLU A 353 11.55 -1.22 -16.27
C GLU A 353 12.90 -1.02 -15.57
N ARG A 354 13.09 -1.63 -14.38
CA ARG A 354 14.32 -1.57 -13.58
C ARG A 354 15.24 -2.78 -13.77
N LEU A 355 14.93 -3.68 -14.67
CA LEU A 355 15.78 -4.81 -15.02
C LEU A 355 17.21 -4.39 -15.48
N PRO A 356 17.39 -3.31 -16.25
CA PRO A 356 18.72 -2.80 -16.57
C PRO A 356 19.55 -2.40 -15.33
N ALA A 357 18.92 -1.83 -14.30
CA ALA A 357 19.58 -1.50 -13.05
C ALA A 357 19.94 -2.77 -12.27
N ALA A 358 19.06 -3.77 -12.23
CA ALA A 358 19.32 -5.06 -11.59
C ALA A 358 20.48 -5.82 -12.26
N ARG A 359 20.62 -5.74 -13.59
CA ARG A 359 21.80 -6.30 -14.32
C ARG A 359 23.09 -5.62 -13.89
N LYS A 360 23.05 -4.29 -13.79
CA LYS A 360 24.23 -3.52 -13.35
C LYS A 360 24.57 -3.84 -11.90
N ASN A 361 23.59 -3.98 -11.03
CA ASN A 361 23.78 -4.37 -9.64
C ASN A 361 24.46 -5.75 -9.54
N ALA A 362 23.98 -6.76 -10.28
CA ALA A 362 24.65 -8.07 -10.37
C ALA A 362 26.10 -7.95 -10.81
N PHE A 363 26.37 -7.18 -11.86
CA PHE A 363 27.74 -6.98 -12.40
C PHE A 363 28.66 -6.30 -11.38
N GLU A 364 28.21 -5.28 -10.67
CA GLU A 364 28.99 -4.57 -9.64
C GLU A 364 29.33 -5.46 -8.46
N HIS A 365 28.49 -6.47 -8.16
CA HIS A 365 28.76 -7.51 -7.16
C HIS A 365 29.57 -8.71 -7.70
N GLY A 366 29.94 -8.70 -8.99
CA GLY A 366 30.71 -9.77 -9.61
C GLY A 366 29.88 -10.97 -10.09
N TYR A 367 28.59 -10.83 -10.23
CA TYR A 367 27.65 -11.87 -10.67
C TYR A 367 27.13 -11.63 -12.08
N LYS A 368 26.48 -12.65 -12.65
CA LYS A 368 25.77 -12.58 -13.94
C LYS A 368 24.25 -12.46 -13.68
N GLY A 369 23.50 -12.17 -14.74
CA GLY A 369 22.06 -12.06 -14.67
C GLY A 369 21.59 -10.75 -14.04
N ALA A 370 20.52 -10.78 -13.28
CA ALA A 370 19.92 -9.62 -12.63
C ALA A 370 19.77 -9.85 -11.13
N MET A 371 20.34 -8.95 -10.32
CA MET A 371 20.21 -8.89 -8.87
C MET A 371 19.37 -7.67 -8.50
N TYR A 372 18.14 -7.88 -8.10
CA TYR A 372 17.30 -6.78 -7.64
C TYR A 372 17.78 -6.27 -6.28
N PRO A 373 17.71 -4.95 -6.04
CA PRO A 373 18.12 -4.36 -4.77
C PRO A 373 17.17 -4.71 -3.64
N TRP A 374 17.68 -4.72 -2.41
CA TRP A 374 16.84 -4.86 -1.22
C TRP A 374 15.82 -3.71 -1.12
N GLU A 375 16.31 -2.47 -1.15
CA GLU A 375 15.48 -1.27 -1.21
C GLU A 375 15.55 -0.63 -2.60
N SER A 376 14.42 -0.54 -3.29
CA SER A 376 14.33 0.01 -4.64
C SER A 376 13.51 1.30 -4.65
N ALA A 377 14.09 2.36 -5.24
CA ALA A 377 13.41 3.62 -5.50
C ALA A 377 13.20 3.85 -7.01
N GLU A 378 13.18 5.11 -7.45
CA GLU A 378 12.91 5.47 -8.84
C GLU A 378 13.95 4.94 -9.85
N SER A 379 15.20 4.80 -9.42
CA SER A 379 16.30 4.36 -10.29
C SER A 379 16.38 2.84 -10.47
N GLY A 380 15.90 2.08 -9.49
CA GLY A 380 16.05 0.62 -9.43
C GLY A 380 17.45 0.14 -9.01
N PHE A 381 18.37 1.05 -8.69
CA PHE A 381 19.64 0.71 -8.03
C PHE A 381 19.42 0.43 -6.55
N GLU A 382 20.42 -0.18 -5.89
CA GLU A 382 20.40 -0.38 -4.44
C GLU A 382 20.35 0.99 -3.73
N ASP A 383 19.35 1.20 -2.93
CA ASP A 383 19.07 2.47 -2.23
C ASP A 383 18.83 2.22 -0.72
N THR A 384 19.31 1.09 -0.21
CA THR A 384 19.35 0.82 1.24
C THR A 384 20.34 1.78 1.90
N PRO A 385 19.99 2.40 3.04
CA PRO A 385 20.95 3.20 3.81
C PRO A 385 22.22 2.45 4.10
N ALA A 386 23.38 3.07 3.88
CA ALA A 386 24.72 2.44 3.98
C ALA A 386 25.04 1.85 5.39
N THR A 387 24.22 2.16 6.39
CA THR A 387 24.33 1.61 7.75
C THR A 387 23.63 0.26 7.93
N ALA A 388 22.83 -0.19 6.96
CA ALA A 388 22.09 -1.45 7.04
C ALA A 388 22.80 -2.54 6.20
N MET A 389 23.01 -3.69 6.82
CA MET A 389 23.67 -4.84 6.17
C MET A 389 22.78 -5.52 5.13
N THR A 390 21.47 -5.27 5.17
CA THR A 390 20.50 -5.85 4.23
C THR A 390 20.80 -5.46 2.78
N GLY A 391 21.13 -4.21 2.49
CA GLY A 391 21.44 -3.75 1.14
C GLY A 391 22.42 -4.63 0.38
N PRO A 392 23.66 -4.79 0.86
CA PRO A 392 24.65 -5.60 0.16
C PRO A 392 24.50 -7.12 0.32
N PHE A 393 23.68 -7.64 1.26
CA PHE A 393 23.67 -9.06 1.61
C PHE A 393 22.30 -9.74 1.62
N GLU A 394 21.17 -9.03 1.60
CA GLU A 394 19.86 -9.67 1.55
C GLU A 394 19.39 -9.87 0.11
N HIS A 395 19.76 -11.00 -0.45
CA HIS A 395 19.59 -11.31 -1.87
C HIS A 395 18.27 -12.01 -2.20
N SER A 396 17.53 -12.45 -1.19
CA SER A 396 16.27 -13.20 -1.32
C SER A 396 15.25 -12.48 -2.20
N VAL A 397 15.20 -11.13 -2.16
CA VAL A 397 14.32 -10.30 -2.99
C VAL A 397 14.44 -10.62 -4.49
N THR A 398 15.61 -10.96 -4.98
CA THR A 398 15.82 -11.34 -6.39
C THR A 398 14.98 -12.57 -6.77
N GLY A 399 14.95 -13.57 -5.90
CA GLY A 399 14.09 -14.75 -6.09
C GLY A 399 12.59 -14.42 -5.99
N CYS A 400 12.22 -13.54 -5.04
CA CYS A 400 10.84 -13.10 -4.87
C CYS A 400 10.29 -12.45 -6.15
N VAL A 401 11.05 -11.57 -6.78
CA VAL A 401 10.69 -10.92 -8.05
C VAL A 401 10.50 -11.94 -9.18
N GLY A 402 11.45 -12.90 -9.34
CA GLY A 402 11.35 -13.94 -10.35
C GLY A 402 10.12 -14.83 -10.16
N VAL A 403 9.81 -15.18 -8.90
CA VAL A 403 8.63 -16.00 -8.55
C VAL A 403 7.33 -15.22 -8.75
N ALA A 404 7.27 -13.94 -8.40
CA ALA A 404 6.09 -13.11 -8.64
C ALA A 404 5.76 -13.02 -10.15
N ALA A 405 6.78 -12.86 -11.00
CA ALA A 405 6.59 -12.89 -12.45
C ALA A 405 6.03 -14.25 -12.95
N TRP A 406 6.49 -15.36 -12.39
CA TRP A 406 5.93 -16.67 -12.72
C TRP A 406 4.49 -16.84 -12.20
N GLN A 407 4.18 -16.35 -10.98
CA GLN A 407 2.82 -16.36 -10.43
C GLN A 407 1.84 -15.61 -11.34
N TYR A 408 2.26 -14.45 -11.86
CA TYR A 408 1.43 -13.67 -12.80
C TYR A 408 1.05 -14.51 -14.02
N TYR A 409 2.03 -15.18 -14.66
CA TYR A 409 1.75 -16.04 -15.79
C TYR A 409 0.86 -17.24 -15.40
N CYS A 410 1.12 -17.87 -14.25
CA CYS A 410 0.28 -18.98 -13.77
C CYS A 410 -1.20 -18.60 -13.66
N VAL A 411 -1.49 -17.39 -13.16
CA VAL A 411 -2.87 -16.94 -12.96
C VAL A 411 -3.49 -16.42 -14.26
N THR A 412 -2.74 -15.69 -15.07
CA THR A 412 -3.28 -15.00 -16.26
C THR A 412 -3.21 -15.83 -17.54
N GLY A 413 -2.25 -16.74 -17.65
CA GLY A 413 -1.98 -17.47 -18.89
C GLY A 413 -1.47 -16.59 -20.04
N ASP A 414 -1.09 -15.34 -19.77
CA ASP A 414 -0.66 -14.40 -20.81
C ASP A 414 0.73 -14.75 -21.34
N LYS A 415 0.76 -15.56 -22.39
CA LYS A 415 2.00 -15.98 -23.07
C LYS A 415 2.72 -14.83 -23.77
N ARG A 416 2.00 -13.79 -24.18
CA ARG A 416 2.62 -12.62 -24.81
C ARG A 416 3.41 -11.84 -23.78
N TRP A 417 2.79 -11.49 -22.68
CA TRP A 417 3.45 -10.84 -21.55
C TRP A 417 4.63 -11.68 -21.04
N LEU A 418 4.42 -13.01 -20.87
CA LEU A 418 5.50 -13.90 -20.45
C LEU A 418 6.72 -13.79 -21.37
N ARG A 419 6.52 -13.77 -22.70
CA ARG A 419 7.62 -13.67 -23.67
C ARG A 419 8.31 -12.31 -23.64
N GLU A 420 7.53 -11.22 -23.58
CA GLU A 420 8.03 -9.86 -23.75
C GLU A 420 8.63 -9.28 -22.48
N GLU A 421 8.05 -9.56 -21.31
CA GLU A 421 8.39 -8.94 -20.03
C GLU A 421 8.73 -9.98 -18.94
N GLY A 422 7.90 -11.00 -18.74
CA GLY A 422 8.02 -11.95 -17.64
C GLY A 422 9.25 -12.85 -17.76
N TYR A 423 9.51 -13.43 -18.93
CA TYR A 423 10.64 -14.33 -19.12
C TYR A 423 12.02 -13.65 -18.98
N PRO A 424 12.26 -12.43 -19.47
CA PRO A 424 13.46 -11.68 -19.14
C PRO A 424 13.71 -11.56 -17.65
N ILE A 425 12.70 -11.21 -16.86
CA ILE A 425 12.80 -11.15 -15.39
C ILE A 425 13.17 -12.51 -14.82
N ILE A 426 12.37 -13.55 -15.12
CA ILE A 426 12.50 -14.88 -14.54
C ILE A 426 13.85 -15.51 -14.91
N LYS A 427 14.24 -15.39 -16.17
CA LYS A 427 15.51 -15.92 -16.69
C LYS A 427 16.70 -15.29 -16.03
N GLU A 428 16.74 -13.95 -16.00
CA GLU A 428 17.94 -13.27 -15.55
C GLU A 428 18.14 -13.32 -14.04
N THR A 429 17.03 -13.39 -13.27
CA THR A 429 17.12 -13.70 -11.84
C THR A 429 17.61 -15.13 -11.61
N ALA A 430 17.21 -16.11 -12.44
CA ALA A 430 17.74 -17.47 -12.38
C ALA A 430 19.21 -17.55 -12.76
N ASP A 431 19.65 -16.82 -13.81
CA ASP A 431 21.05 -16.73 -14.20
C ASP A 431 21.92 -16.11 -13.08
N TYR A 432 21.38 -15.16 -12.33
CA TYR A 432 22.00 -14.63 -11.13
C TYR A 432 22.28 -15.74 -10.11
N TRP A 433 21.29 -16.55 -9.76
CA TRP A 433 21.47 -17.63 -8.79
C TRP A 433 22.49 -18.66 -9.24
N VAL A 434 22.52 -19.04 -10.52
CA VAL A 434 23.56 -19.93 -11.09
C VAL A 434 24.96 -19.33 -10.90
N SER A 435 25.12 -18.03 -11.00
CA SER A 435 26.42 -17.36 -10.80
C SER A 435 26.75 -17.13 -9.31
N ARG A 436 25.74 -17.10 -8.44
CA ARG A 436 25.88 -16.78 -7.01
C ARG A 436 26.28 -17.99 -6.15
N VAL A 437 25.85 -19.17 -6.53
CA VAL A 437 26.08 -20.40 -5.74
C VAL A 437 27.49 -20.91 -5.83
N THR A 438 27.94 -21.60 -4.78
CA THR A 438 29.23 -22.29 -4.71
C THR A 438 29.00 -23.79 -4.55
N LEU A 439 29.64 -24.63 -5.37
CA LEU A 439 29.59 -26.07 -5.22
C LEU A 439 30.49 -26.51 -4.05
N GLY A 440 29.85 -27.11 -3.03
CA GLY A 440 30.54 -27.63 -1.86
C GLY A 440 31.15 -29.01 -2.07
N LYS A 441 32.00 -29.42 -1.11
CA LYS A 441 32.60 -30.76 -1.08
C LYS A 441 31.56 -31.89 -0.87
N ASP A 442 30.44 -31.56 -0.30
CA ASP A 442 29.28 -32.44 -0.11
C ASP A 442 28.43 -32.61 -1.38
N SER A 443 28.90 -32.04 -2.50
CA SER A 443 28.22 -32.03 -3.77
C SER A 443 26.89 -31.25 -3.79
N CYS A 444 26.63 -30.41 -2.78
CA CYS A 444 25.50 -29.47 -2.77
C CYS A 444 25.94 -28.08 -3.25
N TYR A 445 25.00 -27.29 -3.69
CA TYR A 445 25.19 -25.85 -3.96
C TYR A 445 24.82 -25.04 -2.74
N HIS A 446 25.70 -24.13 -2.35
CA HIS A 446 25.61 -23.27 -1.17
C HIS A 446 25.43 -21.81 -1.59
N ILE A 447 24.63 -21.05 -0.84
CA ILE A 447 24.59 -19.59 -0.88
C ILE A 447 25.16 -19.11 0.45
N ASN A 448 26.37 -18.58 0.41
CA ASN A 448 27.10 -18.19 1.61
C ASN A 448 27.04 -16.68 1.84
N ASN A 449 27.22 -16.26 3.09
CA ASN A 449 27.34 -14.87 3.49
C ASN A 449 26.16 -14.00 2.99
N VAL A 450 25.01 -14.23 3.59
CA VAL A 450 23.78 -13.45 3.36
C VAL A 450 23.25 -12.89 4.67
N VAL A 451 22.35 -11.91 4.57
CA VAL A 451 21.36 -11.61 5.58
C VAL A 451 20.13 -12.45 5.26
N ALA A 452 19.60 -13.14 6.24
CA ALA A 452 18.39 -13.96 6.10
C ALA A 452 17.13 -13.10 5.96
N ALA A 453 16.02 -13.71 5.53
CA ALA A 453 14.70 -13.06 5.65
C ALA A 453 14.38 -12.69 7.10
N ASP A 454 14.85 -13.47 8.07
CA ASP A 454 15.03 -13.02 9.45
C ASP A 454 16.24 -12.08 9.56
N GLU A 455 16.01 -10.80 9.38
CA GLU A 455 17.08 -9.77 9.32
C GLU A 455 17.99 -9.72 10.57
N TRP A 456 17.69 -10.47 11.64
CA TRP A 456 18.59 -10.63 12.79
C TRP A 456 19.72 -11.63 12.52
N ALA A 457 19.55 -12.48 11.50
CA ALA A 457 20.56 -13.46 11.08
C ALA A 457 21.45 -12.87 9.99
N GLU A 458 22.43 -12.06 10.39
CA GLU A 458 23.42 -11.45 9.49
C GLU A 458 24.66 -12.36 9.32
N ASN A 459 25.29 -12.30 8.14
CA ASN A 459 26.51 -13.02 7.79
C ASN A 459 26.39 -14.54 8.01
N VAL A 460 25.31 -15.12 7.47
CA VAL A 460 25.01 -16.55 7.58
C VAL A 460 25.16 -17.26 6.25
N ASP A 461 25.37 -18.57 6.32
CA ASP A 461 25.48 -19.44 5.15
C ASP A 461 24.24 -20.34 5.06
N ASP A 462 23.76 -20.59 3.84
CA ASP A 462 22.65 -21.48 3.55
C ASP A 462 21.38 -21.12 4.33
N ASP A 463 21.03 -19.84 4.31
CA ASP A 463 19.76 -19.40 4.82
C ASP A 463 18.59 -20.12 4.13
N ALA A 464 17.63 -20.60 4.91
CA ALA A 464 16.59 -21.50 4.44
C ALA A 464 15.67 -20.83 3.42
N PHE A 465 15.21 -19.61 3.71
CA PHE A 465 14.34 -18.91 2.75
C PHE A 465 15.09 -18.47 1.50
N THR A 466 16.31 -17.91 1.64
CA THR A 466 17.13 -17.51 0.50
C THR A 466 17.39 -18.69 -0.44
N ASN A 467 17.80 -19.85 0.11
CA ASN A 467 18.01 -21.07 -0.67
C ASN A 467 16.70 -21.59 -1.28
N GLY A 468 15.60 -21.50 -0.54
CA GLY A 468 14.27 -21.95 -0.99
C GLY A 468 13.72 -21.12 -2.14
N ILE A 469 13.79 -19.80 -2.04
CA ILE A 469 13.27 -18.91 -3.09
C ILE A 469 14.17 -18.92 -4.33
N ALA A 470 15.50 -19.05 -4.15
CA ALA A 470 16.43 -19.27 -5.25
C ALA A 470 16.11 -20.59 -6.00
N GLN A 471 15.93 -21.70 -5.27
CA GLN A 471 15.52 -22.96 -5.83
C GLN A 471 14.23 -22.85 -6.64
N LEU A 472 13.21 -22.21 -6.09
CA LEU A 472 11.92 -22.02 -6.75
C LEU A 472 12.07 -21.15 -8.01
N ASN A 473 12.82 -20.05 -7.94
CA ASN A 473 13.05 -19.18 -9.10
C ASN A 473 13.74 -19.93 -10.26
N LEU A 474 14.75 -20.73 -9.95
CA LEU A 474 15.42 -21.61 -10.95
C LEU A 474 14.44 -22.58 -11.61
N GLN A 475 13.58 -23.22 -10.83
CA GLN A 475 12.52 -24.09 -11.34
C GLN A 475 11.50 -23.32 -12.18
N CYS A 476 11.13 -22.09 -11.78
CA CYS A 476 10.24 -21.23 -12.56
C CYS A 476 10.85 -20.86 -13.92
N ALA A 477 12.16 -20.61 -13.98
CA ALA A 477 12.85 -20.32 -15.24
C ALA A 477 12.78 -21.50 -16.22
N ALA A 478 13.05 -22.72 -15.74
CA ALA A 478 12.93 -23.92 -16.54
C ALA A 478 11.48 -24.15 -17.01
N ARG A 479 10.48 -23.91 -16.16
CA ARG A 479 9.05 -24.00 -16.53
C ARG A 479 8.65 -22.93 -17.55
N ALA A 480 9.12 -21.68 -17.38
CA ALA A 480 8.84 -20.58 -18.29
C ALA A 480 9.45 -20.84 -19.69
N ALA A 481 10.67 -21.33 -19.75
CA ALA A 481 11.29 -21.74 -21.00
C ALA A 481 10.46 -22.82 -21.71
N ARG A 482 10.05 -23.87 -21.01
CA ARG A 482 9.16 -24.92 -21.56
C ARG A 482 7.81 -24.34 -22.04
N ALA A 483 7.18 -23.45 -21.27
CA ALA A 483 5.91 -22.81 -21.64
C ALA A 483 6.02 -21.98 -22.93
N LEU A 484 7.17 -21.36 -23.15
CA LEU A 484 7.47 -20.58 -24.36
C LEU A 484 8.00 -21.43 -25.53
N GLY A 485 8.42 -22.68 -25.28
CA GLY A 485 9.07 -23.56 -26.28
C GLY A 485 10.47 -23.08 -26.65
N VAL A 486 11.20 -22.48 -25.71
CA VAL A 486 12.61 -22.07 -25.86
C VAL A 486 13.52 -23.01 -25.07
N GLU A 487 14.79 -23.05 -25.43
CA GLU A 487 15.80 -23.85 -24.73
C GLU A 487 16.00 -23.32 -23.30
N ALA A 488 15.97 -24.21 -22.32
CA ALA A 488 16.29 -23.92 -20.92
C ALA A 488 17.78 -24.17 -20.67
N ASP A 489 18.38 -23.38 -19.75
CA ASP A 489 19.73 -23.70 -19.28
C ASP A 489 19.67 -24.88 -18.28
N ASP A 490 20.34 -25.98 -18.60
CA ASP A 490 20.39 -27.20 -17.77
C ASP A 490 20.92 -26.92 -16.35
N ARG A 491 21.71 -25.86 -16.18
CA ARG A 491 22.23 -25.42 -14.89
C ARG A 491 21.14 -24.99 -13.92
N TRP A 492 20.01 -24.48 -14.41
CA TRP A 492 18.89 -24.11 -13.54
C TRP A 492 18.34 -25.32 -12.77
N GLU A 493 18.09 -26.42 -13.47
CA GLU A 493 17.57 -27.63 -12.82
C GLU A 493 18.66 -28.34 -12.00
N GLU A 494 19.90 -28.36 -12.46
CA GLU A 494 21.03 -28.92 -11.71
C GLU A 494 21.23 -28.22 -10.36
N VAL A 495 21.32 -26.88 -10.36
CA VAL A 495 21.52 -26.10 -9.13
C VAL A 495 20.30 -26.24 -8.21
N ALA A 496 19.08 -26.15 -8.74
CA ALA A 496 17.85 -26.30 -7.95
C ALA A 496 17.79 -27.67 -7.26
N ALA A 497 18.15 -28.76 -7.97
CA ALA A 497 18.08 -30.11 -7.41
C ALA A 497 19.07 -30.37 -6.27
N ARG A 498 20.17 -29.63 -6.25
CA ARG A 498 21.29 -29.85 -5.33
C ARG A 498 21.48 -28.71 -4.33
N MET A 499 20.48 -27.80 -4.19
CA MET A 499 20.53 -26.70 -3.23
C MET A 499 20.56 -27.23 -1.79
N LYS A 500 21.46 -26.68 -0.95
CA LYS A 500 21.65 -27.09 0.43
C LYS A 500 20.53 -26.62 1.34
N PHE A 501 20.12 -27.52 2.27
CA PHE A 501 19.22 -27.21 3.40
C PHE A 501 19.68 -27.99 4.62
N TRP A 502 19.60 -27.35 5.76
CA TRP A 502 20.03 -27.93 7.04
C TRP A 502 18.84 -28.37 7.90
N ARG A 503 19.07 -29.35 8.78
CA ARG A 503 18.09 -29.84 9.75
C ARG A 503 18.76 -30.14 11.08
N PHE A 504 17.99 -30.07 12.14
CA PHE A 504 18.36 -30.65 13.43
C PHE A 504 18.15 -32.18 13.41
N ASP A 505 18.70 -32.87 14.41
CA ASP A 505 18.60 -34.34 14.52
C ASP A 505 17.14 -34.83 14.69
N ASP A 506 16.27 -34.00 15.25
CA ASP A 506 14.83 -34.26 15.38
C ASP A 506 14.02 -34.00 14.08
N GLY A 507 14.69 -33.56 13.02
CA GLY A 507 14.10 -33.34 11.70
C GLY A 507 13.56 -31.93 11.48
N VAL A 508 13.53 -31.06 12.49
CA VAL A 508 13.15 -29.65 12.33
C VAL A 508 14.14 -28.96 11.38
N THR A 509 13.61 -28.15 10.47
CA THR A 509 14.46 -27.40 9.53
C THR A 509 15.23 -26.31 10.28
N ARG A 510 16.55 -26.25 10.07
CA ARG A 510 17.38 -25.15 10.59
C ARG A 510 17.29 -23.97 9.67
N GLU A 511 17.23 -22.79 10.23
CA GLU A 511 17.18 -21.55 9.50
C GLU A 511 18.43 -21.35 8.62
N HIS A 512 19.61 -21.53 9.19
CA HIS A 512 20.88 -21.44 8.46
C HIS A 512 21.93 -22.43 8.99
N ALA A 513 23.06 -22.56 8.34
CA ALA A 513 24.10 -23.54 8.67
C ALA A 513 24.55 -23.53 10.14
N THR A 514 24.65 -22.35 10.73
CA THR A 514 25.13 -22.17 12.11
C THR A 514 24.02 -21.90 13.13
N TYR A 515 22.74 -21.97 12.74
CA TYR A 515 21.59 -21.74 13.63
C TYR A 515 21.55 -22.78 14.76
N GLN A 516 21.43 -22.32 16.01
CA GLN A 516 21.39 -23.15 17.22
C GLN A 516 20.11 -22.94 18.05
N GLY A 517 19.10 -22.26 17.49
CA GLY A 517 17.84 -22.00 18.16
C GLY A 517 17.75 -20.60 18.77
N GLN A 518 18.41 -19.63 18.18
CA GLN A 518 18.24 -18.20 18.48
C GLN A 518 16.80 -17.77 18.28
N ASP A 519 16.41 -16.66 18.90
CA ASP A 519 15.16 -15.99 18.57
C ASP A 519 15.25 -15.34 17.18
N ILE A 520 14.13 -15.24 16.50
CA ILE A 520 14.03 -14.70 15.13
C ILE A 520 13.12 -13.46 15.13
N LYS A 521 13.46 -12.46 14.30
CA LYS A 521 12.61 -11.27 14.11
C LYS A 521 11.30 -11.63 13.41
N GLN A 522 11.39 -12.43 12.37
CA GLN A 522 10.28 -12.75 11.46
C GLN A 522 10.41 -14.15 10.85
N CYS A 523 9.35 -14.61 10.16
CA CYS A 523 9.35 -15.92 9.54
C CYS A 523 10.38 -16.03 8.41
N ASP A 524 11.13 -17.13 8.43
CA ASP A 524 12.05 -17.58 7.40
C ASP A 524 11.69 -19.01 6.98
N VAL A 525 12.06 -20.01 7.81
CA VAL A 525 11.82 -21.44 7.55
C VAL A 525 10.37 -21.75 7.17
N ASN A 526 9.40 -21.11 7.79
CA ASN A 526 7.99 -21.37 7.52
C ASN A 526 7.57 -20.97 6.11
N LEU A 527 8.32 -20.04 5.48
CA LEU A 527 8.11 -19.66 4.09
C LEU A 527 8.45 -20.80 3.10
N LEU A 528 9.24 -21.79 3.51
CA LEU A 528 9.48 -23.00 2.71
C LEU A 528 8.22 -23.84 2.48
N ALA A 529 7.26 -23.78 3.40
CA ALA A 529 5.97 -24.44 3.23
C ALA A 529 5.01 -23.60 2.37
N PHE A 530 5.01 -22.27 2.57
CA PHE A 530 4.27 -21.30 1.77
C PHE A 530 4.97 -19.93 1.83
N PRO A 531 5.24 -19.25 0.67
CA PRO A 531 4.78 -19.57 -0.69
C PRO A 531 5.71 -20.48 -1.49
N VAL A 532 6.89 -20.86 -0.96
CA VAL A 532 7.93 -21.61 -1.70
C VAL A 532 7.45 -23.03 -2.08
N LYS A 533 6.64 -23.66 -1.22
CA LYS A 533 6.08 -25.02 -1.41
C LYS A 533 7.14 -26.13 -1.54
N ARG A 534 8.30 -25.91 -0.96
CA ARG A 534 9.37 -26.92 -0.87
C ARG A 534 9.05 -28.01 0.17
N ILE A 535 8.49 -27.59 1.30
CA ILE A 535 8.06 -28.49 2.36
C ILE A 535 6.57 -28.69 2.22
N THR A 536 6.16 -29.93 1.88
CA THR A 536 4.76 -30.31 1.67
C THR A 536 4.30 -31.41 2.62
N ASP A 537 5.23 -32.03 3.34
CA ASP A 537 4.93 -33.03 4.37
C ASP A 537 4.26 -32.39 5.57
N HIS A 538 3.10 -32.93 5.96
CA HIS A 538 2.25 -32.37 7.04
C HIS A 538 2.96 -32.30 8.39
N ASP A 539 3.60 -33.42 8.80
CA ASP A 539 4.19 -33.51 10.13
C ASP A 539 5.41 -32.59 10.23
N ARG A 540 6.14 -32.45 9.14
CA ARG A 540 7.27 -31.56 9.08
C ARG A 540 6.85 -30.09 9.11
N ILE A 541 5.79 -29.68 8.39
CA ILE A 541 5.25 -28.32 8.46
C ILE A 541 4.86 -28.00 9.90
N LEU A 542 4.20 -28.93 10.59
CA LEU A 542 3.81 -28.73 11.99
C LEU A 542 5.01 -28.67 12.95
N ALA A 543 6.03 -29.49 12.73
CA ALA A 543 7.25 -29.47 13.54
C ALA A 543 7.96 -28.10 13.42
N ASP A 544 8.10 -27.61 12.18
CA ASP A 544 8.70 -26.29 11.91
C ASP A 544 7.82 -25.16 12.51
N LEU A 545 6.48 -25.20 12.35
CA LEU A 545 5.57 -24.23 12.96
C LEU A 545 5.69 -24.21 14.49
N ASP A 546 5.65 -25.39 15.13
CA ASP A 546 5.72 -25.50 16.59
C ASP A 546 7.08 -25.07 17.16
N TYR A 547 8.15 -25.26 16.38
CA TYR A 547 9.48 -24.81 16.78
C TYR A 547 9.60 -23.29 16.67
N TYR A 548 9.34 -22.71 15.49
CA TYR A 548 9.61 -21.29 15.21
C TYR A 548 8.64 -20.32 15.89
N ARG A 549 7.37 -20.72 16.14
CA ARG A 549 6.44 -19.88 16.92
C ARG A 549 6.93 -19.55 18.33
N ARG A 550 7.82 -20.37 18.90
CA ARG A 550 8.42 -20.15 20.23
C ARG A 550 9.69 -19.31 20.18
N LYS A 551 10.14 -18.97 18.99
CA LYS A 551 11.33 -18.16 18.74
C LYS A 551 10.98 -16.71 18.39
N LEU A 552 9.72 -16.39 18.21
CA LEU A 552 9.27 -15.04 17.98
C LEU A 552 9.26 -14.23 19.28
N PRO A 553 9.82 -13.01 19.31
CA PRO A 553 9.70 -12.13 20.45
C PRO A 553 8.24 -11.67 20.62
N GLU A 554 7.89 -11.28 21.86
CA GLU A 554 6.55 -10.74 22.16
C GLU A 554 6.26 -9.43 21.42
N LYS A 555 7.29 -8.63 21.17
CA LYS A 555 7.26 -7.37 20.44
C LYS A 555 8.23 -7.44 19.28
N ASP A 556 8.13 -6.49 18.38
CA ASP A 556 9.01 -6.30 17.22
C ASP A 556 8.83 -7.31 16.06
N THR A 557 7.91 -8.29 16.21
CA THR A 557 7.58 -9.21 15.11
C THR A 557 6.63 -8.52 14.12
N PRO A 558 7.02 -8.39 12.83
CA PRO A 558 6.17 -7.81 11.81
C PRO A 558 4.88 -8.61 11.56
N ALA A 559 3.79 -7.90 11.32
CA ALA A 559 2.42 -8.44 11.16
C ALA A 559 2.31 -9.62 10.18
N MET A 560 3.07 -9.61 9.07
CA MET A 560 3.01 -10.66 8.06
C MET A 560 3.51 -12.02 8.57
N THR A 561 4.33 -12.07 9.62
CA THR A 561 4.81 -13.33 10.20
C THR A 561 3.66 -14.14 10.79
N GLN A 562 2.82 -13.52 11.62
CA GLN A 562 1.65 -14.20 12.20
C GLN A 562 0.63 -14.59 11.12
N ALA A 563 0.55 -13.80 10.03
CA ALA A 563 -0.32 -14.11 8.92
C ALA A 563 0.08 -15.45 8.23
N ILE A 564 1.38 -15.71 8.04
CA ILE A 564 1.85 -17.00 7.49
C ILE A 564 1.59 -18.16 8.45
N PHE A 565 1.81 -17.97 9.75
CA PHE A 565 1.43 -19.00 10.75
C PHE A 565 -0.06 -19.32 10.65
N SER A 566 -0.91 -18.30 10.60
CA SER A 566 -2.36 -18.48 10.45
C SER A 566 -2.70 -19.26 9.18
N LEU A 567 -2.15 -18.88 8.03
CA LEU A 567 -2.36 -19.54 6.75
C LEU A 567 -1.97 -21.02 6.80
N LEU A 568 -0.79 -21.32 7.34
CA LEU A 568 -0.30 -22.69 7.42
C LEU A 568 -1.13 -23.54 8.38
N TYR A 569 -1.48 -23.04 9.58
CA TYR A 569 -2.38 -23.77 10.50
C TYR A 569 -3.75 -24.00 9.87
N ALA A 570 -4.30 -23.05 9.10
CA ALA A 570 -5.55 -23.25 8.37
C ALA A 570 -5.44 -24.42 7.36
N ARG A 571 -4.36 -24.48 6.59
CA ARG A 571 -4.10 -25.56 5.62
C ARG A 571 -3.82 -26.90 6.31
N MET A 572 -3.25 -26.89 7.48
CA MET A 572 -3.01 -28.09 8.29
C MET A 572 -4.26 -28.58 9.06
N GLY A 573 -5.36 -27.82 9.04
CA GLY A 573 -6.61 -28.20 9.71
C GLY A 573 -6.73 -27.76 11.16
N TYR A 574 -5.83 -26.95 11.67
CA TYR A 574 -5.80 -26.46 13.05
C TYR A 574 -6.54 -25.13 13.20
N ARG A 575 -7.85 -25.21 13.23
CA ARG A 575 -8.78 -24.05 13.22
C ARG A 575 -8.50 -23.01 14.28
N ASP A 576 -8.33 -23.42 15.53
CA ASP A 576 -8.17 -22.50 16.66
C ASP A 576 -6.83 -21.78 16.61
N MET A 577 -5.76 -22.48 16.21
CA MET A 577 -4.45 -21.87 16.02
C MET A 577 -4.45 -20.91 14.83
N ALA A 578 -5.12 -21.28 13.74
CA ALA A 578 -5.28 -20.40 12.58
C ALA A 578 -6.02 -19.11 12.95
N TRP A 579 -7.11 -19.21 13.72
CA TRP A 579 -7.83 -18.05 14.23
C TRP A 579 -7.00 -17.18 15.17
N TYR A 580 -6.29 -17.81 16.11
CA TYR A 580 -5.42 -17.09 17.04
C TYR A 580 -4.39 -16.23 16.30
N TYR A 581 -3.64 -16.83 15.36
CA TYR A 581 -2.63 -16.10 14.59
C TYR A 581 -3.23 -15.11 13.59
N PHE A 582 -4.43 -15.36 13.09
CA PHE A 582 -5.15 -14.37 12.26
C PHE A 582 -5.42 -13.09 13.06
N GLN A 583 -5.93 -13.22 14.29
CA GLN A 583 -6.17 -12.06 15.14
C GLN A 583 -4.85 -11.40 15.57
N ASP A 584 -3.85 -12.18 15.91
CA ASP A 584 -2.55 -11.70 16.36
C ASP A 584 -1.75 -10.98 15.25
N ALA A 585 -2.06 -11.25 13.97
CA ALA A 585 -1.40 -10.63 12.84
C ALA A 585 -1.69 -9.12 12.70
N TYR A 586 -2.80 -8.62 13.24
CA TYR A 586 -3.13 -7.20 13.03
C TYR A 586 -3.83 -6.52 14.21
N LYS A 587 -4.64 -7.23 15.03
CA LYS A 587 -5.40 -6.59 16.13
C LYS A 587 -4.52 -5.87 17.14
N PRO A 588 -3.40 -6.45 17.63
CA PRO A 588 -2.52 -5.76 18.56
C PRO A 588 -1.76 -4.58 17.95
N ASN A 589 -1.72 -4.49 16.63
CA ASN A 589 -1.01 -3.46 15.87
C ASN A 589 -1.90 -2.28 15.47
N GLN A 590 -3.21 -2.34 15.79
CA GLN A 590 -4.17 -1.30 15.43
C GLN A 590 -3.97 -0.03 16.27
N LEU A 591 -3.85 1.11 15.60
CA LEU A 591 -3.61 2.44 16.17
C LEU A 591 -4.88 3.30 16.12
N PRO A 592 -5.13 4.14 17.16
CA PRO A 592 -6.31 4.98 17.22
C PRO A 592 -6.22 6.17 16.25
N PRO A 593 -7.36 6.77 15.86
CA PRO A 593 -8.72 6.39 16.24
C PRO A 593 -9.35 5.39 15.26
N PHE A 594 -8.72 5.07 14.12
CA PHE A 594 -9.32 4.29 13.03
C PHE A 594 -8.93 2.81 13.02
N GLY A 595 -7.95 2.42 13.82
CA GLY A 595 -7.38 1.07 13.74
C GLY A 595 -6.36 0.91 12.62
N VAL A 596 -5.62 1.97 12.30
CA VAL A 596 -4.49 1.92 11.36
C VAL A 596 -3.50 0.86 11.79
N ILE A 597 -3.14 -0.06 10.91
CA ILE A 597 -2.28 -1.19 11.23
C ILE A 597 -0.82 -0.74 11.21
N ALA A 598 -0.16 -0.77 12.38
CA ALA A 598 1.30 -0.60 12.44
C ALA A 598 2.03 -1.90 12.08
N GLU A 599 3.34 -1.81 11.85
CA GLU A 599 4.18 -2.96 11.49
C GLU A 599 4.19 -4.04 12.57
N CYS A 600 4.37 -3.64 13.82
CA CYS A 600 4.47 -4.55 14.96
C CYS A 600 3.69 -4.02 16.17
N LYS A 601 3.57 -4.85 17.21
CA LYS A 601 2.92 -4.48 18.48
C LYS A 601 3.64 -3.29 19.13
N GLY A 602 2.90 -2.20 19.34
CA GLY A 602 3.45 -0.96 19.92
C GLY A 602 4.22 -0.08 18.93
N GLY A 603 4.22 -0.42 17.65
CA GLY A 603 4.68 0.45 16.57
C GLY A 603 3.81 1.69 16.43
N THR A 604 4.38 2.75 15.85
CA THR A 604 3.71 4.05 15.66
C THR A 604 3.83 4.56 14.23
N ASN A 605 4.20 3.69 13.32
CA ASN A 605 4.31 4.00 11.91
C ASN A 605 2.93 4.12 11.23
N PRO A 606 2.84 4.76 10.04
CA PRO A 606 1.63 4.82 9.23
C PRO A 606 1.12 3.43 8.82
N TYR A 607 0.07 3.36 8.02
CA TYR A 607 -0.58 2.12 7.61
C TYR A 607 0.40 1.13 6.97
N PHE A 608 0.67 0.01 7.64
CA PHE A 608 1.58 -1.05 7.18
C PHE A 608 0.84 -2.01 6.22
N VAL A 609 0.84 -1.67 4.94
CA VAL A 609 0.09 -2.42 3.93
C VAL A 609 0.68 -3.81 3.64
N THR A 610 1.96 -4.03 3.96
CA THR A 610 2.57 -5.38 3.94
C THR A 610 1.84 -6.35 4.86
N GLY A 611 1.53 -5.92 6.10
CA GLY A 611 0.75 -6.72 7.03
C GLY A 611 -0.66 -7.00 6.51
N ALA A 612 -1.31 -5.99 5.93
CA ALA A 612 -2.60 -6.16 5.28
C ALA A 612 -2.55 -7.20 4.14
N GLY A 613 -1.50 -7.15 3.30
CA GLY A 613 -1.26 -8.15 2.24
C GLY A 613 -1.13 -9.58 2.79
N GLY A 614 -0.36 -9.76 3.88
CA GLY A 614 -0.21 -11.04 4.57
C GLY A 614 -1.55 -11.58 5.10
N VAL A 615 -2.35 -10.73 5.76
CA VAL A 615 -3.67 -11.11 6.28
C VAL A 615 -4.64 -11.44 5.13
N LEU A 616 -4.61 -10.71 4.02
CA LEU A 616 -5.42 -11.04 2.84
C LEU A 616 -5.00 -12.37 2.20
N GLN A 617 -3.70 -12.72 2.20
CA GLN A 617 -3.24 -14.06 1.82
C GLN A 617 -3.82 -15.13 2.75
N THR A 618 -3.88 -14.87 4.07
CA THR A 618 -4.51 -15.79 5.02
C THR A 618 -5.98 -16.03 4.67
N VAL A 619 -6.73 -14.99 4.33
CA VAL A 619 -8.16 -15.13 3.98
C VAL A 619 -8.34 -15.86 2.66
N LEU A 620 -7.62 -15.45 1.62
CA LEU A 620 -7.75 -16.03 0.27
C LEU A 620 -7.15 -17.45 0.19
N MET A 621 -5.90 -17.60 0.64
CA MET A 621 -5.08 -18.79 0.40
C MET A 621 -5.02 -19.72 1.61
N GLY A 622 -5.21 -19.18 2.81
CA GLY A 622 -5.40 -19.94 4.05
C GLY A 622 -6.83 -20.43 4.16
N PHE A 623 -7.73 -19.63 4.69
CA PHE A 623 -9.12 -20.00 4.96
C PHE A 623 -9.92 -20.39 3.71
N GLY A 624 -9.72 -19.66 2.61
CA GLY A 624 -10.35 -19.91 1.32
C GLY A 624 -9.75 -21.07 0.53
N GLY A 625 -8.52 -21.45 0.87
CA GLY A 625 -7.81 -22.55 0.22
C GLY A 625 -7.48 -22.32 -1.25
N LEU A 626 -7.49 -21.07 -1.74
CA LEU A 626 -7.02 -20.79 -3.10
C LEU A 626 -5.50 -20.97 -3.17
N ASP A 627 -5.01 -21.61 -4.20
CA ASP A 627 -3.59 -21.89 -4.39
C ASP A 627 -3.19 -21.69 -5.86
N ILE A 628 -2.07 -21.01 -6.09
CA ILE A 628 -1.49 -20.82 -7.42
C ILE A 628 -0.69 -22.08 -7.77
N ASP A 629 -1.07 -22.79 -8.82
CA ASP A 629 -0.34 -23.97 -9.25
C ASP A 629 0.88 -23.58 -10.10
N TYR A 630 2.07 -23.77 -9.55
CA TYR A 630 3.32 -23.43 -10.24
C TYR A 630 3.74 -24.43 -11.32
N GLU A 631 3.13 -25.64 -11.34
CA GLU A 631 3.51 -26.73 -12.26
C GLU A 631 2.55 -26.82 -13.45
N GLN A 632 1.25 -26.85 -13.18
CA GLN A 632 0.23 -26.98 -14.22
C GLN A 632 -0.35 -25.65 -14.66
N THR A 633 0.07 -24.55 -13.98
CA THR A 633 -0.50 -23.21 -14.09
C THR A 633 -1.98 -23.13 -13.70
N GLY A 634 -2.49 -21.94 -13.44
CA GLY A 634 -3.86 -21.70 -13.00
C GLY A 634 -4.02 -21.68 -11.48
N LEU A 635 -5.28 -21.60 -11.07
CA LEU A 635 -5.71 -21.62 -9.67
C LEU A 635 -6.35 -22.97 -9.35
N ARG A 636 -6.01 -23.51 -8.18
CA ARG A 636 -6.66 -24.70 -7.61
C ARG A 636 -7.16 -24.40 -6.21
N GLN A 637 -8.09 -25.21 -5.72
CA GLN A 637 -8.55 -25.15 -4.34
C GLN A 637 -7.95 -26.31 -3.55
N VAL A 638 -7.28 -26.01 -2.45
CA VAL A 638 -6.71 -26.98 -1.54
C VAL A 638 -7.56 -27.09 -0.28
N ARG A 639 -7.41 -28.22 0.43
CA ARG A 639 -8.09 -28.40 1.72
C ARG A 639 -7.61 -27.37 2.72
N SER A 640 -8.56 -26.76 3.44
CA SER A 640 -8.30 -25.80 4.49
C SER A 640 -9.47 -25.73 5.45
N VAL A 641 -9.27 -25.06 6.59
CA VAL A 641 -10.32 -24.75 7.57
C VAL A 641 -10.39 -23.25 7.80
N MET A 642 -11.58 -22.76 8.10
CA MET A 642 -11.82 -21.35 8.47
C MET A 642 -12.26 -21.25 9.94
N PRO A 643 -12.27 -20.06 10.55
CA PRO A 643 -12.74 -19.84 11.93
C PRO A 643 -14.14 -20.44 12.16
N GLY A 644 -14.37 -21.04 13.32
CA GLY A 644 -15.60 -21.83 13.59
C GLY A 644 -16.89 -21.02 13.57
N HIS A 645 -16.82 -19.71 13.82
CA HIS A 645 -17.96 -18.80 13.81
C HIS A 645 -18.24 -18.18 12.43
N TRP A 646 -17.31 -18.28 11.46
CA TRP A 646 -17.58 -17.90 10.09
C TRP A 646 -18.43 -18.98 9.42
N LYS A 647 -19.52 -18.62 8.80
CA LYS A 647 -20.38 -19.57 8.07
C LYS A 647 -19.89 -19.88 6.68
N SER A 648 -19.43 -18.84 6.00
CA SER A 648 -18.86 -18.96 4.64
C SER A 648 -17.94 -17.78 4.33
N ILE A 649 -17.09 -18.01 3.32
CA ILE A 649 -16.33 -16.94 2.65
C ILE A 649 -16.70 -17.03 1.16
N LYS A 650 -17.02 -15.88 0.58
CA LYS A 650 -17.26 -15.75 -0.86
C LYS A 650 -16.22 -14.77 -1.44
N PHE A 651 -15.57 -15.21 -2.51
CA PHE A 651 -14.68 -14.39 -3.32
C PHE A 651 -15.36 -14.07 -4.64
N THR A 652 -15.45 -12.80 -5.02
CA THR A 652 -16.04 -12.39 -6.28
C THR A 652 -14.97 -11.96 -7.26
N ALA A 653 -15.18 -12.26 -8.53
CA ALA A 653 -14.36 -11.83 -9.66
C ALA A 653 -12.84 -12.09 -9.49
N ILE A 654 -12.46 -13.31 -9.14
CA ILE A 654 -11.07 -13.73 -8.95
C ILE A 654 -10.40 -14.04 -10.30
N GLY A 655 -9.19 -13.53 -10.45
CA GLY A 655 -8.35 -13.73 -11.63
C GLY A 655 -8.90 -13.08 -12.91
N PRO A 656 -8.27 -13.30 -14.07
CA PRO A 656 -8.66 -12.65 -15.33
C PRO A 656 -10.03 -13.11 -15.83
N GLU A 657 -10.45 -14.33 -15.50
CA GLU A 657 -11.76 -14.87 -15.85
C GLU A 657 -12.88 -14.40 -14.92
N ARG A 658 -12.54 -13.61 -13.88
CA ARG A 658 -13.47 -13.04 -12.90
C ARG A 658 -14.39 -14.09 -12.27
N LYS A 659 -13.81 -15.23 -11.88
CA LYS A 659 -14.54 -16.35 -11.27
C LYS A 659 -15.01 -16.04 -9.86
N GLU A 660 -16.11 -16.68 -9.48
CA GLU A 660 -16.62 -16.67 -8.12
C GLU A 660 -16.25 -17.98 -7.40
N TYR A 661 -15.82 -17.87 -6.14
CA TYR A 661 -15.56 -19.00 -5.27
C TYR A 661 -16.34 -18.85 -3.97
N VAL A 662 -16.96 -19.94 -3.51
CA VAL A 662 -17.66 -19.96 -2.21
C VAL A 662 -17.14 -21.14 -1.40
N VAL A 663 -16.72 -20.88 -0.18
CA VAL A 663 -16.25 -21.88 0.77
C VAL A 663 -17.17 -21.85 1.99
N TYR A 664 -17.80 -22.97 2.28
CA TYR A 664 -18.66 -23.13 3.46
C TYR A 664 -17.89 -23.76 4.60
N ASN A 665 -18.16 -23.32 5.84
CA ASN A 665 -17.63 -23.97 7.02
C ASN A 665 -18.26 -25.37 7.17
N ARG A 666 -17.40 -26.37 7.34
CA ARG A 666 -17.81 -27.79 7.49
C ARG A 666 -17.52 -28.30 8.89
#